data_8ba4caf5eae23b0458efd792646f1dc9
#
_entry.id   8ba4caf5eae23b0458efd792646f1dc9
#
_cell.length_a   1.000
_cell.length_b   1.000
_cell.length_c   1.000
_cell.angle_alpha   90.00
_cell.angle_beta   90.00
_cell.angle_gamma   90.00
#
_symmetry.space_group_name_H-M   'P 1'
#
loop_
_entity.id
_entity.type
_entity.pdbx_description
1 polymer ?
#
loop_
_entity_poly.entity_id
_entity_poly.type
_entity_poly.pdbx_seq_one_letter_code
_entity_poly.pdbx_strand_id
1 'polypeptide(L)'
;MSENEINNAAAEQYSANSIQVLEGLEAVRKRPSMYIGDVGERGLHHLVYEVVDNSIDEALAGYCTDINVVINEDNSITVSDNGRGIPTGMHEKENRSALEVVLTVLHAGGKFSKDSYKVSGGLHGVGVSCVNALSDYLKAEIHREGKVFVQEYSKGKPFKPVEVVGEAEDTGTTVTFHPDPEIFQVTTVYKYDTLAARLRELAYLNKGIHLCLTDKRTFINDIDENGNELETTHYRSEVFYSKEGLKEFVDYLDGGAEKLIESPVYLETDKIIPIEIALQYNTSYTEKIYSYVNNINTIEGGTHLQGFKMGLTRTLKNYADKAGMLAKLKFDLAADDFREGLTAVVSVKVAEPQFEGQTKTKLGNGEVVSAVSQATAAALEQYLEENPKEAKMIVEKVILAATARHAARKAREMVQRKTVMSGAGMPGKLADCSSRNPEICELFLVEGDSAGGTAKQGRDRNTQAILPLRGKILNVEKAMEHRVFESEEIRNIYTALGVTVGTEEDSKALNLSKLRYHKVIIMTDADVDGSHIATLILTIFFRYMIDLIKNGYVYLATPPLYLVKKGKEEIYCWTEQQRKEATLQLGKGSEKGVFVQRYKGLGEMSAEQLQSTTMDPEKRLLRQITIENAAEAERTFSMLMGDDVPPRRDFIEQNAHYANIDA
;
A
#
# COMPACT_ATOMS: atom_id res chain seq x y z
N MET A 1 -27.65 -39.18 -18.26
CA MET A 1 -26.65 -39.67 -17.28
C MET A 1 -27.21 -39.43 -15.90
N SER A 2 -27.27 -40.45 -15.06
CA SER A 2 -27.81 -40.34 -13.72
C SER A 2 -26.78 -39.62 -12.80
N GLU A 3 -27.24 -38.96 -11.72
CA GLU A 3 -26.33 -38.30 -10.74
C GLU A 3 -25.24 -39.24 -10.20
N ASN A 4 -25.53 -40.54 -10.15
CA ASN A 4 -24.54 -41.56 -9.78
C ASN A 4 -23.45 -41.80 -10.84
N GLU A 5 -23.73 -41.62 -12.14
CA GLU A 5 -22.73 -41.72 -13.20
C GLU A 5 -21.82 -40.48 -13.25
N ILE A 6 -22.36 -39.29 -12.93
CA ILE A 6 -21.59 -38.05 -12.82
C ILE A 6 -20.67 -38.10 -11.60
N ASN A 7 -21.16 -38.59 -10.44
CA ASN A 7 -20.34 -38.74 -9.24
C ASN A 7 -19.26 -39.83 -9.39
N ASN A 8 -19.52 -40.92 -10.08
CA ASN A 8 -18.50 -41.94 -10.35
C ASN A 8 -17.45 -41.46 -11.36
N ALA A 9 -17.82 -40.74 -12.40
CA ALA A 9 -16.88 -40.13 -13.35
C ALA A 9 -16.01 -39.06 -12.67
N ALA A 10 -16.54 -38.27 -11.72
CA ALA A 10 -15.77 -37.33 -10.93
C ALA A 10 -14.82 -38.00 -9.92
N ALA A 11 -15.23 -39.14 -9.34
CA ALA A 11 -14.42 -39.92 -8.44
C ALA A 11 -13.28 -40.66 -9.16
N GLU A 12 -13.50 -41.14 -10.40
CA GLU A 12 -12.44 -41.73 -11.23
C GLU A 12 -11.43 -40.70 -11.74
N GLN A 13 -11.81 -39.43 -11.90
CA GLN A 13 -10.89 -38.32 -12.22
C GLN A 13 -9.97 -37.93 -11.04
N TYR A 14 -10.36 -38.16 -9.81
CA TYR A 14 -9.53 -37.89 -8.62
C TYR A 14 -8.85 -39.18 -8.14
N SER A 15 -7.78 -39.55 -8.82
CA SER A 15 -6.94 -40.72 -8.50
C SER A 15 -5.53 -40.29 -8.06
N ALA A 16 -4.73 -41.22 -7.55
CA ALA A 16 -3.35 -40.94 -7.18
C ALA A 16 -2.55 -40.33 -8.35
N ASN A 17 -2.89 -40.67 -9.59
CA ASN A 17 -2.24 -40.14 -10.80
C ASN A 17 -2.69 -38.68 -11.12
N SER A 18 -3.74 -38.18 -10.52
CA SER A 18 -4.18 -36.78 -10.67
C SER A 18 -3.43 -35.82 -9.73
N ILE A 19 -2.67 -36.36 -8.76
CA ILE A 19 -1.82 -35.58 -7.85
C ILE A 19 -0.56 -35.18 -8.60
N GLN A 20 -0.46 -33.89 -8.97
CA GLN A 20 0.75 -33.34 -9.59
C GLN A 20 1.72 -32.85 -8.51
N VAL A 21 2.93 -33.37 -8.52
CA VAL A 21 4.03 -32.82 -7.73
C VAL A 21 4.74 -31.77 -8.58
N LEU A 22 4.73 -30.53 -8.12
CA LEU A 22 5.45 -29.44 -8.78
C LEU A 22 6.78 -29.25 -8.06
N GLU A 23 7.87 -29.37 -8.80
CA GLU A 23 9.21 -29.23 -8.27
C GLU A 23 9.86 -27.89 -8.69
N GLY A 24 10.61 -27.29 -7.77
CA GLY A 24 11.45 -26.13 -8.04
C GLY A 24 10.67 -24.91 -8.58
N LEU A 25 11.25 -24.24 -9.56
CA LEU A 25 10.72 -22.99 -10.12
C LEU A 25 9.43 -23.15 -10.95
N GLU A 26 9.07 -24.37 -11.36
CA GLU A 26 7.79 -24.63 -12.03
C GLU A 26 6.59 -24.37 -11.10
N ALA A 27 6.77 -24.66 -9.80
CA ALA A 27 5.76 -24.35 -8.79
C ALA A 27 5.50 -22.84 -8.69
N VAL A 28 6.55 -22.02 -8.77
CA VAL A 28 6.47 -20.55 -8.77
C VAL A 28 5.69 -20.05 -9.99
N ARG A 29 6.03 -20.52 -11.18
CA ARG A 29 5.35 -20.12 -12.43
C ARG A 29 3.88 -20.53 -12.46
N LYS A 30 3.54 -21.69 -11.89
CA LYS A 30 2.16 -22.20 -11.87
C LYS A 30 1.28 -21.51 -10.81
N ARG A 31 1.87 -21.03 -9.72
CA ARG A 31 1.19 -20.36 -8.61
C ARG A 31 1.94 -19.10 -8.15
N PRO A 32 2.18 -18.13 -9.03
CA PRO A 32 3.03 -16.97 -8.71
C PRO A 32 2.48 -16.16 -7.52
N SER A 33 1.16 -16.03 -7.36
CA SER A 33 0.54 -15.29 -6.27
C SER A 33 0.88 -15.83 -4.87
N MET A 34 1.28 -17.11 -4.75
CA MET A 34 1.73 -17.67 -3.46
C MET A 34 3.08 -17.09 -3.02
N TYR A 35 3.90 -16.59 -3.96
CA TYR A 35 5.26 -16.11 -3.71
C TYR A 35 5.35 -14.57 -3.74
N ILE A 36 4.61 -13.91 -4.64
CA ILE A 36 4.68 -12.46 -4.85
C ILE A 36 3.37 -11.72 -4.52
N GLY A 37 2.36 -12.43 -3.97
CA GLY A 37 1.08 -11.88 -3.53
C GLY A 37 0.04 -11.79 -4.64
N ASP A 38 0.33 -11.17 -5.78
CA ASP A 38 -0.55 -11.12 -6.96
C ASP A 38 0.28 -11.11 -8.26
N VAL A 39 -0.40 -11.11 -9.41
CA VAL A 39 0.23 -11.03 -10.75
C VAL A 39 -0.14 -9.73 -11.47
N GLY A 40 -0.70 -8.77 -10.76
CA GLY A 40 -0.98 -7.42 -11.27
C GLY A 40 0.19 -6.46 -11.03
N GLU A 41 -0.13 -5.18 -10.95
CA GLU A 41 0.84 -4.11 -10.76
C GLU A 41 1.68 -4.29 -9.48
N ARG A 42 1.06 -4.67 -8.38
CA ARG A 42 1.74 -4.88 -7.10
C ARG A 42 2.77 -6.01 -7.16
N GLY A 43 2.38 -7.17 -7.69
CA GLY A 43 3.29 -8.30 -7.85
C GLY A 43 4.43 -8.00 -8.83
N LEU A 44 4.16 -7.20 -9.87
CA LEU A 44 5.19 -6.72 -10.79
C LEU A 44 6.27 -5.91 -10.06
N HIS A 45 5.89 -4.91 -9.27
CA HIS A 45 6.84 -4.09 -8.49
C HIS A 45 7.54 -4.90 -7.40
N HIS A 46 6.88 -5.93 -6.85
CA HIS A 46 7.49 -6.81 -5.85
C HIS A 46 8.74 -7.52 -6.37
N LEU A 47 8.83 -7.83 -7.67
CA LEU A 47 10.06 -8.39 -8.27
C LEU A 47 11.26 -7.46 -8.05
N VAL A 48 11.06 -6.15 -8.20
CA VAL A 48 12.12 -5.15 -7.98
C VAL A 48 12.51 -5.13 -6.50
N TYR A 49 11.52 -5.16 -5.61
CA TYR A 49 11.76 -5.14 -4.16
C TYR A 49 12.59 -6.34 -3.71
N GLU A 50 12.33 -7.54 -4.24
CA GLU A 50 13.11 -8.73 -3.89
C GLU A 50 14.60 -8.63 -4.29
N VAL A 51 14.90 -7.95 -5.40
CA VAL A 51 16.30 -7.73 -5.82
C VAL A 51 16.94 -6.62 -4.99
N VAL A 52 16.24 -5.49 -4.79
CA VAL A 52 16.73 -4.37 -3.97
C VAL A 52 16.96 -4.80 -2.52
N ASP A 53 16.03 -5.58 -1.93
CA ASP A 53 16.16 -6.07 -0.55
C ASP A 53 17.41 -6.96 -0.37
N ASN A 54 17.89 -7.64 -1.43
CA ASN A 54 19.17 -8.37 -1.36
C ASN A 54 20.37 -7.42 -1.26
N SER A 55 20.35 -6.31 -2.00
CA SER A 55 21.39 -5.28 -1.90
C SER A 55 21.35 -4.55 -0.55
N ILE A 56 20.15 -4.32 -0.01
CA ILE A 56 19.94 -3.79 1.35
C ILE A 56 20.48 -4.76 2.42
N ASP A 57 20.31 -6.07 2.25
CA ASP A 57 20.86 -7.06 3.17
C ASP A 57 22.41 -7.02 3.18
N GLU A 58 23.07 -6.77 2.01
CA GLU A 58 24.51 -6.50 1.94
C GLU A 58 24.88 -5.21 2.68
N ALA A 59 24.04 -4.18 2.60
CA ALA A 59 24.24 -2.94 3.33
C ALA A 59 24.07 -3.12 4.84
N LEU A 60 23.07 -3.87 5.29
CA LEU A 60 22.90 -4.24 6.71
C LEU A 60 24.07 -5.07 7.25
N ALA A 61 24.71 -5.86 6.39
CA ALA A 61 25.94 -6.59 6.74
C ALA A 61 27.20 -5.70 6.70
N GLY A 62 27.09 -4.43 6.28
CA GLY A 62 28.16 -3.44 6.26
C GLY A 62 29.04 -3.48 5.02
N TYR A 63 28.60 -4.11 3.94
CA TYR A 63 29.40 -4.31 2.73
C TYR A 63 28.93 -3.50 1.52
N CYS A 64 27.78 -2.85 1.58
CA CYS A 64 27.21 -2.08 0.49
C CYS A 64 26.86 -0.65 0.95
N THR A 65 27.18 0.35 0.12
CA THR A 65 26.89 1.77 0.35
C THR A 65 26.10 2.41 -0.77
N ASP A 66 26.12 1.82 -1.95
CA ASP A 66 25.53 2.39 -3.16
C ASP A 66 24.69 1.33 -3.90
N ILE A 67 23.44 1.67 -4.17
CA ILE A 67 22.48 0.80 -4.87
C ILE A 67 21.84 1.63 -5.99
N ASN A 68 21.93 1.17 -7.24
CA ASN A 68 21.35 1.82 -8.38
C ASN A 68 20.24 0.96 -8.98
N VAL A 69 19.07 1.55 -9.20
CA VAL A 69 17.92 0.95 -9.85
C VAL A 69 17.64 1.70 -11.15
N VAL A 70 17.58 0.98 -12.26
CA VAL A 70 17.34 1.56 -13.57
C VAL A 70 16.13 0.88 -14.22
N ILE A 71 15.16 1.67 -14.62
CA ILE A 71 14.09 1.25 -15.52
C ILE A 71 14.62 1.50 -16.94
N ASN A 72 14.88 0.44 -17.69
CA ASN A 72 15.44 0.52 -19.03
C ASN A 72 14.37 0.89 -20.08
N GLU A 73 14.80 1.27 -21.28
CA GLU A 73 13.91 1.67 -22.40
C GLU A 73 12.93 0.55 -22.80
N ASP A 74 13.38 -0.71 -22.75
CA ASP A 74 12.59 -1.92 -23.00
C ASP A 74 11.70 -2.34 -21.81
N ASN A 75 11.67 -1.51 -20.75
CA ASN A 75 10.95 -1.75 -19.52
C ASN A 75 11.48 -2.96 -18.71
N SER A 76 12.72 -3.40 -18.97
CA SER A 76 13.46 -4.25 -18.03
C SER A 76 13.96 -3.41 -16.84
N ILE A 77 14.29 -4.10 -15.74
CA ILE A 77 14.89 -3.47 -14.56
C ILE A 77 16.33 -3.95 -14.40
N THR A 78 17.21 -3.00 -14.10
CA THR A 78 18.58 -3.28 -13.67
C THR A 78 18.76 -2.79 -12.24
N VAL A 79 19.17 -3.67 -11.33
CA VAL A 79 19.59 -3.31 -9.97
C VAL A 79 21.06 -3.65 -9.82
N SER A 80 21.88 -2.69 -9.43
CA SER A 80 23.30 -2.89 -9.17
C SER A 80 23.70 -2.37 -7.79
N ASP A 81 24.56 -3.10 -7.10
CA ASP A 81 25.11 -2.74 -5.81
C ASP A 81 26.64 -2.91 -5.79
N ASN A 82 27.30 -2.23 -4.85
CA ASN A 82 28.74 -2.34 -4.59
C ASN A 82 29.06 -3.28 -3.42
N GLY A 83 28.22 -4.29 -3.17
CA GLY A 83 28.40 -5.29 -2.12
C GLY A 83 29.53 -6.29 -2.45
N ARG A 84 29.57 -7.41 -1.71
CA ARG A 84 30.61 -8.46 -1.88
C ARG A 84 30.49 -9.25 -3.18
N GLY A 85 29.37 -9.17 -3.89
CA GLY A 85 29.05 -10.04 -5.01
C GLY A 85 28.62 -11.46 -4.55
N ILE A 86 27.63 -12.04 -5.24
CA ILE A 86 27.17 -13.41 -4.98
C ILE A 86 28.32 -14.39 -5.22
N PRO A 87 28.54 -15.41 -4.34
CA PRO A 87 29.55 -16.43 -4.58
C PRO A 87 29.34 -17.16 -5.91
N THR A 88 30.43 -17.37 -6.67
CA THR A 88 30.39 -18.02 -8.00
C THR A 88 31.08 -19.39 -8.04
N GLY A 89 31.74 -19.79 -6.94
CA GLY A 89 32.37 -21.09 -6.80
C GLY A 89 31.39 -22.25 -6.88
N MET A 90 31.91 -23.45 -7.12
CA MET A 90 31.10 -24.67 -7.21
C MET A 90 30.53 -25.07 -5.85
N HIS A 91 29.21 -25.29 -5.81
CA HIS A 91 28.51 -25.81 -4.65
C HIS A 91 28.63 -27.34 -4.60
N GLU A 92 29.29 -27.87 -3.59
CA GLU A 92 29.69 -29.31 -3.52
C GLU A 92 28.50 -30.28 -3.64
N LYS A 93 27.36 -30.00 -3.04
CA LYS A 93 26.18 -30.87 -3.06
C LYS A 93 25.40 -30.80 -4.36
N GLU A 94 25.28 -29.59 -4.96
CA GLU A 94 24.46 -29.35 -6.14
C GLU A 94 25.24 -29.55 -7.45
N ASN A 95 26.59 -29.60 -7.37
CA ASN A 95 27.49 -29.72 -8.53
C ASN A 95 27.22 -28.64 -9.61
N ARG A 96 26.86 -27.43 -9.15
CA ARG A 96 26.60 -26.23 -9.96
C ARG A 96 27.23 -25.03 -9.26
N SER A 97 27.40 -23.91 -9.96
CA SER A 97 27.89 -22.69 -9.31
C SER A 97 26.93 -22.21 -8.20
N ALA A 98 27.47 -21.63 -7.13
CA ALA A 98 26.64 -21.08 -6.06
C ALA A 98 25.68 -19.99 -6.59
N LEU A 99 26.09 -19.21 -7.59
CA LEU A 99 25.24 -18.24 -8.29
C LEU A 99 24.03 -18.94 -8.93
N GLU A 100 24.24 -20.03 -9.67
CA GLU A 100 23.16 -20.78 -10.28
C GLU A 100 22.24 -21.41 -9.23
N VAL A 101 22.78 -21.93 -8.13
CA VAL A 101 21.98 -22.48 -7.03
C VAL A 101 21.07 -21.42 -6.41
N VAL A 102 21.59 -20.23 -6.12
CA VAL A 102 20.81 -19.12 -5.53
C VAL A 102 19.69 -18.65 -6.48
N LEU A 103 19.94 -18.67 -7.79
CA LEU A 103 18.97 -18.19 -8.78
C LEU A 103 17.97 -19.26 -9.26
N THR A 104 18.25 -20.56 -9.04
CA THR A 104 17.40 -21.63 -9.60
C THR A 104 16.83 -22.61 -8.58
N VAL A 105 17.30 -22.58 -7.33
CA VAL A 105 16.84 -23.50 -6.29
C VAL A 105 16.07 -22.70 -5.23
N LEU A 106 14.84 -23.13 -4.94
CA LEU A 106 14.06 -22.57 -3.83
C LEU A 106 14.68 -22.99 -2.49
N HIS A 107 14.60 -22.09 -1.51
CA HIS A 107 15.17 -22.31 -0.18
C HIS A 107 16.70 -22.51 -0.17
N ALA A 108 17.39 -21.86 -1.11
CA ALA A 108 18.85 -21.84 -1.18
C ALA A 108 19.35 -20.41 -0.94
N GLY A 109 20.44 -20.25 -0.21
CA GLY A 109 21.08 -18.93 0.00
C GLY A 109 21.96 -18.86 1.23
N GLY A 110 22.89 -17.92 1.24
CA GLY A 110 23.83 -17.68 2.34
C GLY A 110 23.20 -17.11 3.62
N LYS A 111 21.94 -16.65 3.53
CA LYS A 111 21.21 -16.01 4.65
C LYS A 111 20.71 -17.00 5.71
N PHE A 112 20.79 -18.31 5.44
CA PHE A 112 20.54 -19.37 6.44
C PHE A 112 21.72 -19.54 7.43
N SER A 113 22.90 -19.00 7.12
CA SER A 113 24.06 -19.03 8.02
C SER A 113 24.16 -17.72 8.77
N LYS A 114 24.12 -17.79 10.12
CA LYS A 114 24.31 -16.62 11.03
C LYS A 114 25.71 -16.01 10.94
N ASP A 115 26.69 -16.78 10.44
CA ASP A 115 28.06 -16.30 10.25
C ASP A 115 28.15 -15.32 9.06
N SER A 116 27.28 -15.48 8.06
CA SER A 116 27.27 -14.64 6.85
C SER A 116 26.38 -13.38 7.00
N TYR A 117 25.23 -13.51 7.66
CA TYR A 117 24.27 -12.43 7.89
C TYR A 117 23.68 -12.55 9.30
N LYS A 118 23.99 -11.58 10.18
CA LYS A 118 23.42 -11.53 11.54
C LYS A 118 21.94 -11.15 11.52
N VAL A 119 21.57 -10.31 10.58
CA VAL A 119 20.20 -9.83 10.33
C VAL A 119 19.98 -9.74 8.82
N SER A 120 18.85 -10.19 8.34
CA SER A 120 18.45 -10.04 6.93
C SER A 120 16.93 -9.92 6.81
N GLY A 121 16.45 -9.24 5.77
CA GLY A 121 15.04 -9.21 5.36
C GLY A 121 14.65 -10.48 4.60
N GLY A 122 15.59 -11.05 3.84
CA GLY A 122 15.40 -12.28 3.08
C GLY A 122 15.55 -13.53 3.93
N LEU A 123 14.43 -14.11 4.39
CA LEU A 123 14.41 -15.24 5.32
C LEU A 123 14.23 -16.59 4.67
N HIS A 124 13.55 -16.65 3.54
CA HIS A 124 13.08 -17.90 2.96
C HIS A 124 13.95 -18.43 1.84
N GLY A 125 14.93 -17.65 1.34
CA GLY A 125 15.81 -18.04 0.23
C GLY A 125 15.04 -18.29 -1.07
N VAL A 126 13.98 -17.51 -1.32
CA VAL A 126 13.13 -17.69 -2.51
C VAL A 126 13.02 -16.42 -3.38
N GLY A 127 13.38 -15.25 -2.87
CA GLY A 127 13.11 -13.97 -3.54
C GLY A 127 13.69 -13.90 -4.96
N VAL A 128 15.01 -13.91 -5.11
CA VAL A 128 15.63 -13.77 -6.42
C VAL A 128 15.37 -14.96 -7.34
N SER A 129 15.17 -16.17 -6.81
CA SER A 129 14.80 -17.33 -7.62
C SER A 129 13.35 -17.21 -8.14
N CYS A 130 12.44 -16.56 -7.38
CA CYS A 130 11.11 -16.19 -7.88
C CYS A 130 11.19 -15.13 -8.98
N VAL A 131 12.04 -14.09 -8.84
CA VAL A 131 12.28 -13.11 -9.90
C VAL A 131 12.73 -13.80 -11.17
N ASN A 132 13.70 -14.71 -11.08
CA ASN A 132 14.19 -15.49 -12.22
C ASN A 132 13.08 -16.35 -12.86
N ALA A 133 12.30 -17.05 -12.05
CA ALA A 133 11.20 -17.88 -12.54
C ALA A 133 10.10 -17.08 -13.28
N LEU A 134 9.84 -15.83 -12.83
CA LEU A 134 8.78 -14.98 -13.34
C LEU A 134 9.26 -13.96 -14.39
N SER A 135 10.51 -14.10 -14.84
CA SER A 135 11.11 -13.28 -15.90
C SER A 135 11.32 -14.13 -17.16
N ASP A 136 11.03 -13.56 -18.32
CA ASP A 136 11.36 -14.18 -19.60
C ASP A 136 12.85 -14.07 -19.94
N TYR A 137 13.52 -13.05 -19.38
CA TYR A 137 14.96 -12.85 -19.41
C TYR A 137 15.48 -12.37 -18.07
N LEU A 138 16.59 -12.94 -17.60
CA LEU A 138 17.36 -12.45 -16.47
C LEU A 138 18.86 -12.62 -16.74
N LYS A 139 19.65 -11.57 -16.45
CA LYS A 139 21.11 -11.56 -16.46
C LYS A 139 21.62 -11.24 -15.07
N ALA A 140 22.49 -12.06 -14.53
CA ALA A 140 23.27 -11.78 -13.33
C ALA A 140 24.73 -11.55 -13.71
N GLU A 141 25.29 -10.39 -13.31
CA GLU A 141 26.67 -10.02 -13.49
C GLU A 141 27.29 -9.78 -12.11
N ILE A 142 28.35 -10.49 -11.80
CA ILE A 142 28.95 -10.51 -10.49
C ILE A 142 30.41 -10.07 -10.59
N HIS A 143 30.76 -9.01 -9.88
CA HIS A 143 32.15 -8.58 -9.69
C HIS A 143 32.68 -9.16 -8.38
N ARG A 144 33.57 -10.12 -8.46
CA ARG A 144 34.13 -10.81 -7.30
C ARG A 144 35.49 -11.44 -7.60
N GLU A 145 36.38 -11.41 -6.62
CA GLU A 145 37.70 -12.04 -6.69
C GLU A 145 38.52 -11.59 -7.91
N GLY A 146 38.40 -10.30 -8.28
CA GLY A 146 39.10 -9.70 -9.39
C GLY A 146 38.57 -10.05 -10.78
N LYS A 147 37.39 -10.66 -10.87
CA LYS A 147 36.76 -11.15 -12.11
C LYS A 147 35.32 -10.70 -12.25
N VAL A 148 34.89 -10.58 -13.52
CA VAL A 148 33.47 -10.40 -13.88
C VAL A 148 32.90 -11.72 -14.31
N PHE A 149 31.90 -12.20 -13.58
CA PHE A 149 31.15 -13.41 -13.88
C PHE A 149 29.78 -13.06 -14.42
N VAL A 150 29.32 -13.75 -15.45
CA VAL A 150 28.00 -13.56 -16.04
C VAL A 150 27.28 -14.89 -16.19
N GLN A 151 25.99 -14.87 -15.89
CA GLN A 151 25.08 -15.96 -16.21
C GLN A 151 23.71 -15.41 -16.60
N GLU A 152 23.14 -15.98 -17.66
CA GLU A 152 21.85 -15.55 -18.22
C GLU A 152 20.83 -16.67 -18.13
N TYR A 153 19.56 -16.26 -17.98
CA TYR A 153 18.46 -17.17 -17.74
C TYR A 153 17.22 -16.77 -18.55
N SER A 154 16.36 -17.73 -18.82
CA SER A 154 15.00 -17.51 -19.29
C SER A 154 14.04 -18.39 -18.50
N LYS A 155 13.00 -17.78 -17.95
CA LYS A 155 11.93 -18.48 -17.20
C LYS A 155 12.51 -19.43 -16.12
N GLY A 156 13.56 -18.97 -15.43
CA GLY A 156 14.24 -19.73 -14.38
C GLY A 156 15.26 -20.78 -14.85
N LYS A 157 15.51 -20.91 -16.16
CA LYS A 157 16.45 -21.89 -16.71
C LYS A 157 17.68 -21.19 -17.25
N PRO A 158 18.92 -21.58 -16.87
CA PRO A 158 20.12 -20.97 -17.39
C PRO A 158 20.34 -21.35 -18.86
N PHE A 159 20.82 -20.38 -19.67
CA PHE A 159 21.22 -20.66 -21.05
C PHE A 159 22.53 -21.42 -21.12
N LYS A 160 23.47 -21.11 -20.22
CA LYS A 160 24.80 -21.68 -20.09
C LYS A 160 25.24 -21.67 -18.62
N PRO A 161 26.28 -22.44 -18.27
CA PRO A 161 26.96 -22.27 -16.99
C PRO A 161 27.53 -20.87 -16.83
N VAL A 162 27.85 -20.47 -15.60
CA VAL A 162 28.51 -19.19 -15.30
C VAL A 162 29.83 -19.06 -16.06
N GLU A 163 30.04 -17.93 -16.70
CA GLU A 163 31.24 -17.64 -17.51
C GLU A 163 32.00 -16.45 -16.92
N VAL A 164 33.31 -16.45 -16.99
CA VAL A 164 34.17 -15.32 -16.71
C VAL A 164 34.30 -14.49 -18.00
N VAL A 165 33.84 -13.24 -17.98
CA VAL A 165 33.81 -12.36 -19.17
C VAL A 165 34.84 -11.25 -19.12
N GLY A 166 35.44 -10.98 -17.96
CA GLY A 166 36.43 -9.92 -17.79
C GLY A 166 37.09 -9.93 -16.41
N GLU A 167 37.91 -8.91 -16.19
CA GLU A 167 38.51 -8.59 -14.89
C GLU A 167 37.76 -7.43 -14.25
N ALA A 168 37.68 -7.40 -12.92
CA ALA A 168 37.04 -6.33 -12.14
C ALA A 168 38.02 -5.81 -11.08
N GLU A 169 38.04 -4.49 -10.87
CA GLU A 169 38.78 -3.86 -9.77
C GLU A 169 37.89 -3.66 -8.53
N ASP A 170 36.59 -3.78 -8.69
CA ASP A 170 35.55 -3.60 -7.69
C ASP A 170 34.86 -4.92 -7.32
N THR A 171 33.90 -4.84 -6.40
CA THR A 171 32.97 -5.92 -6.06
C THR A 171 31.54 -5.45 -6.16
N GLY A 172 30.62 -6.35 -6.48
CA GLY A 172 29.20 -6.01 -6.55
C GLY A 172 28.38 -7.06 -7.26
N THR A 173 27.06 -6.82 -7.25
CA THR A 173 26.07 -7.62 -7.96
C THR A 173 25.24 -6.73 -8.85
N THR A 174 25.09 -7.10 -10.12
CA THR A 174 24.13 -6.46 -11.03
C THR A 174 23.18 -7.51 -11.57
N VAL A 175 21.88 -7.29 -11.33
CA VAL A 175 20.80 -8.14 -11.84
C VAL A 175 19.93 -7.33 -12.77
N THR A 176 19.85 -7.75 -14.04
CA THR A 176 18.92 -7.21 -15.02
C THR A 176 17.87 -8.24 -15.34
N PHE A 177 16.58 -7.88 -15.29
CA PHE A 177 15.50 -8.80 -15.58
C PHE A 177 14.34 -8.13 -16.30
N HIS A 178 13.65 -8.88 -17.14
CA HIS A 178 12.45 -8.47 -17.84
C HIS A 178 11.27 -9.36 -17.39
N PRO A 179 10.14 -8.79 -16.94
CA PRO A 179 9.01 -9.57 -16.44
C PRO A 179 8.33 -10.35 -17.58
N ASP A 180 7.98 -11.61 -17.31
CA ASP A 180 7.34 -12.48 -18.31
C ASP A 180 5.89 -12.04 -18.57
N PRO A 181 5.53 -11.58 -19.80
CA PRO A 181 4.19 -11.16 -20.13
C PRO A 181 3.15 -12.30 -20.12
N GLU A 182 3.58 -13.57 -20.15
CA GLU A 182 2.68 -14.70 -19.95
C GLU A 182 2.14 -14.77 -18.52
N ILE A 183 2.90 -14.26 -17.54
CA ILE A 183 2.52 -14.20 -16.13
C ILE A 183 1.84 -12.86 -15.81
N PHE A 184 2.45 -11.75 -16.20
CA PHE A 184 1.97 -10.40 -15.92
C PHE A 184 1.08 -9.88 -17.05
N GLN A 185 -0.12 -10.47 -17.18
CA GLN A 185 -1.06 -10.15 -18.27
C GLN A 185 -1.77 -8.80 -18.09
N VAL A 186 -1.82 -8.25 -16.86
CA VAL A 186 -2.47 -6.97 -16.57
C VAL A 186 -1.58 -5.82 -17.03
N THR A 187 -0.31 -5.86 -16.66
CA THR A 187 0.71 -4.86 -17.02
C THR A 187 2.10 -5.42 -16.80
N THR A 188 3.03 -5.03 -17.67
CA THR A 188 4.48 -5.22 -17.49
C THR A 188 5.19 -3.89 -17.29
N VAL A 189 4.45 -2.78 -17.20
CA VAL A 189 5.01 -1.42 -17.12
C VAL A 189 5.25 -1.01 -15.68
N TYR A 190 6.49 -0.75 -15.32
CA TYR A 190 6.88 -0.24 -14.01
C TYR A 190 6.52 1.23 -13.84
N LYS A 191 6.03 1.59 -12.66
CA LYS A 191 5.76 2.97 -12.28
C LYS A 191 6.93 3.53 -11.49
N TYR A 192 7.49 4.63 -12.00
CA TYR A 192 8.61 5.33 -11.36
C TYR A 192 8.27 5.72 -9.92
N ASP A 193 7.10 6.35 -9.71
CA ASP A 193 6.73 6.90 -8.40
C ASP A 193 6.53 5.80 -7.33
N THR A 194 6.07 4.63 -7.72
CA THR A 194 5.95 3.46 -6.83
C THR A 194 7.32 2.97 -6.37
N LEU A 195 8.29 2.88 -7.28
CA LEU A 195 9.67 2.50 -6.94
C LEU A 195 10.37 3.60 -6.13
N ALA A 196 10.21 4.88 -6.50
CA ALA A 196 10.76 6.02 -5.80
C ALA A 196 10.29 6.08 -4.33
N ALA A 197 9.01 5.85 -4.07
CA ALA A 197 8.45 5.81 -2.72
C ALA A 197 9.14 4.73 -1.86
N ARG A 198 9.33 3.53 -2.41
CA ARG A 198 10.01 2.43 -1.70
C ARG A 198 11.48 2.70 -1.45
N LEU A 199 12.21 3.23 -2.44
CA LEU A 199 13.63 3.55 -2.27
C LEU A 199 13.86 4.68 -1.28
N ARG A 200 12.99 5.69 -1.26
CA ARG A 200 12.99 6.76 -0.25
C ARG A 200 12.79 6.22 1.16
N GLU A 201 11.84 5.32 1.36
CA GLU A 201 11.59 4.63 2.63
C GLU A 201 12.84 3.85 3.08
N LEU A 202 13.47 3.09 2.16
CA LEU A 202 14.69 2.33 2.45
C LEU A 202 15.88 3.22 2.79
N ALA A 203 16.01 4.41 2.17
CA ALA A 203 17.05 5.37 2.51
C ALA A 203 16.90 5.90 3.95
N TYR A 204 15.68 6.17 4.40
CA TYR A 204 15.43 6.56 5.79
C TYR A 204 15.67 5.45 6.80
N LEU A 205 15.35 4.20 6.45
CA LEU A 205 15.56 3.03 7.32
C LEU A 205 17.03 2.60 7.40
N ASN A 206 17.86 3.05 6.45
CA ASN A 206 19.27 2.69 6.35
C ASN A 206 20.13 3.93 6.15
N LYS A 207 20.33 4.70 7.24
CA LYS A 207 21.10 5.95 7.20
C LYS A 207 22.48 5.76 6.56
N GLY A 208 22.86 6.69 5.66
CA GLY A 208 24.16 6.69 5.03
C GLY A 208 24.29 5.86 3.73
N ILE A 209 23.21 5.19 3.28
CA ILE A 209 23.20 4.45 2.00
C ILE A 209 22.68 5.38 0.90
N HIS A 210 23.31 5.34 -0.27
CA HIS A 210 22.86 6.01 -1.47
C HIS A 210 22.02 5.05 -2.32
N LEU A 211 20.79 5.42 -2.58
CA LEU A 211 19.87 4.70 -3.47
C LEU A 211 19.56 5.63 -4.65
N CYS A 212 19.82 5.20 -5.87
CA CYS A 212 19.52 5.97 -7.07
C CYS A 212 18.47 5.27 -7.92
N LEU A 213 17.46 6.00 -8.39
CA LEU A 213 16.48 5.51 -9.35
C LEU A 213 16.58 6.34 -10.64
N THR A 214 16.78 5.66 -11.77
CA THR A 214 16.82 6.28 -13.08
C THR A 214 15.80 5.65 -14.02
N ASP A 215 14.99 6.47 -14.69
CA ASP A 215 14.04 6.02 -15.73
C ASP A 215 14.56 6.41 -17.12
N LYS A 216 15.05 5.43 -17.88
CA LYS A 216 15.57 5.65 -19.23
C LYS A 216 14.49 5.72 -20.31
N ARG A 217 13.23 5.51 -19.95
CA ARG A 217 12.10 5.61 -20.89
C ARG A 217 11.67 7.05 -21.15
N THR A 218 12.02 7.98 -20.25
CA THR A 218 11.57 9.36 -20.31
C THR A 218 12.76 10.32 -20.23
N PHE A 219 12.86 11.21 -21.21
CA PHE A 219 13.76 12.32 -21.18
C PHE A 219 13.07 13.54 -20.57
N ILE A 220 13.79 14.27 -19.73
CA ILE A 220 13.36 15.54 -19.15
C ILE A 220 14.28 16.62 -19.70
N ASN A 221 13.70 17.72 -20.19
CA ASN A 221 14.47 18.89 -20.61
C ASN A 221 15.00 19.60 -19.37
N ASP A 222 16.26 20.02 -19.41
CA ASP A 222 16.82 20.90 -18.39
C ASP A 222 16.09 22.24 -18.42
N ILE A 223 15.91 22.87 -17.26
CA ILE A 223 15.26 24.18 -17.12
C ILE A 223 16.29 25.15 -16.60
N ASP A 224 16.39 26.35 -17.20
CA ASP A 224 17.28 27.43 -16.75
C ASP A 224 16.73 28.08 -15.44
N GLU A 225 17.52 28.98 -14.83
CA GLU A 225 17.15 29.72 -13.61
C GLU A 225 15.90 30.61 -13.81
N ASN A 226 15.44 30.84 -15.03
CA ASN A 226 14.28 31.65 -15.38
C ASN A 226 13.06 30.79 -15.76
N GLY A 227 13.18 29.45 -15.72
CA GLY A 227 12.10 28.54 -16.02
C GLY A 227 11.94 28.20 -17.51
N ASN A 228 12.94 28.53 -18.38
CA ASN A 228 12.89 28.15 -19.80
C ASN A 228 13.54 26.79 -20.01
N GLU A 229 12.96 25.98 -20.89
CA GLU A 229 13.53 24.70 -21.29
C GLU A 229 14.82 24.91 -22.08
N LEU A 230 15.87 24.17 -21.71
CA LEU A 230 17.14 24.11 -22.40
C LEU A 230 17.12 23.03 -23.48
N GLU A 231 18.05 23.10 -24.44
CA GLU A 231 18.23 22.04 -25.45
C GLU A 231 18.88 20.76 -24.88
N THR A 232 19.35 20.80 -23.61
CA THR A 232 19.91 19.65 -22.91
C THR A 232 18.83 18.81 -22.28
N THR A 233 18.96 17.50 -22.44
CA THR A 233 18.03 16.53 -21.87
C THR A 233 18.78 15.53 -20.99
N HIS A 234 18.15 15.10 -19.90
CA HIS A 234 18.63 14.02 -19.07
C HIS A 234 17.51 13.01 -18.79
N TYR A 235 17.86 11.80 -18.34
CA TYR A 235 16.88 10.85 -17.86
C TYR A 235 16.30 11.31 -16.50
N ARG A 236 15.03 10.99 -16.25
CA ARG A 236 14.45 11.19 -14.93
C ARG A 236 15.24 10.36 -13.91
N SER A 237 15.92 11.03 -12.99
CA SER A 237 16.76 10.37 -11.98
C SER A 237 16.63 11.08 -10.64
N GLU A 238 16.58 10.31 -9.56
CA GLU A 238 16.53 10.82 -8.18
C GLU A 238 17.44 9.99 -7.28
N VAL A 239 18.20 10.68 -6.42
CA VAL A 239 19.03 10.04 -5.39
C VAL A 239 18.36 10.18 -4.04
N PHE A 240 18.13 9.04 -3.40
CA PHE A 240 17.57 8.93 -2.04
C PHE A 240 18.72 8.68 -1.07
N TYR A 241 18.89 9.59 -0.14
CA TYR A 241 19.92 9.53 0.89
C TYR A 241 19.41 10.19 2.16
N SER A 242 19.65 9.58 3.31
CA SER A 242 19.33 10.16 4.61
C SER A 242 20.56 10.12 5.51
N LYS A 243 20.85 11.25 6.13
CA LYS A 243 21.96 11.38 7.10
C LYS A 243 21.49 11.03 8.52
N GLU A 244 20.27 11.43 8.85
CA GLU A 244 19.72 11.28 10.21
C GLU A 244 18.71 10.12 10.33
N GLY A 245 18.43 9.40 9.23
CA GLY A 245 17.61 8.19 9.23
C GLY A 245 16.18 8.43 9.68
N LEU A 246 15.75 7.75 10.74
CA LEU A 246 14.35 7.80 11.20
C LEU A 246 13.90 9.18 11.66
N LYS A 247 14.80 10.09 12.06
CA LYS A 247 14.42 11.48 12.41
C LYS A 247 13.89 12.21 11.17
N GLU A 248 14.63 12.14 10.06
CA GLU A 248 14.21 12.72 8.79
C GLU A 248 12.95 12.03 8.26
N PHE A 249 12.80 10.72 8.53
CA PHE A 249 11.60 9.99 8.12
C PHE A 249 10.35 10.48 8.84
N VAL A 250 10.43 10.70 10.16
CA VAL A 250 9.29 11.26 10.92
C VAL A 250 8.95 12.67 10.42
N ASP A 251 9.94 13.51 10.13
CA ASP A 251 9.71 14.85 9.56
C ASP A 251 9.06 14.78 8.18
N TYR A 252 9.49 13.86 7.33
CA TYR A 252 8.88 13.60 6.04
C TYR A 252 7.41 13.16 6.16
N LEU A 253 7.09 12.28 7.12
CA LEU A 253 5.74 11.77 7.38
C LEU A 253 4.80 12.84 7.95
N ASP A 254 5.33 13.76 8.75
CA ASP A 254 4.57 14.88 9.30
C ASP A 254 4.11 15.87 8.20
N GLY A 255 4.87 16.00 7.12
CA GLY A 255 4.45 16.71 5.92
C GLY A 255 4.19 18.21 6.10
N GLY A 256 4.81 18.84 7.12
CA GLY A 256 4.61 20.26 7.43
C GLY A 256 3.56 20.54 8.51
N ALA A 257 3.01 19.53 9.17
CA ALA A 257 2.13 19.72 10.32
C ALA A 257 2.84 20.52 11.43
N GLU A 258 2.11 21.39 12.12
CA GLU A 258 2.65 22.19 13.20
C GLU A 258 3.14 21.32 14.35
N LYS A 259 4.45 21.32 14.57
CA LYS A 259 5.13 20.49 15.57
C LYS A 259 4.89 21.02 16.98
N LEU A 260 4.67 20.13 17.95
CA LEU A 260 4.57 20.47 19.37
C LEU A 260 5.95 20.42 20.07
N ILE A 261 6.90 19.71 19.49
CA ILE A 261 8.28 19.57 20.00
C ILE A 261 9.25 19.93 18.88
N GLU A 262 10.38 20.56 19.20
CA GLU A 262 11.30 21.10 18.17
C GLU A 262 11.95 20.00 17.34
N SER A 263 12.34 18.90 17.97
CA SER A 263 13.02 17.78 17.33
C SER A 263 12.36 16.45 17.70
N PRO A 264 12.35 15.47 16.80
CA PRO A 264 11.83 14.14 17.13
C PRO A 264 12.59 13.51 18.32
N VAL A 265 11.85 12.91 19.24
CA VAL A 265 12.45 12.03 20.25
C VAL A 265 13.04 10.83 19.52
N TYR A 266 14.31 10.58 19.74
CA TYR A 266 15.06 9.53 19.06
C TYR A 266 15.68 8.55 20.04
N LEU A 267 15.60 7.28 19.73
CA LEU A 267 16.20 6.17 20.44
C LEU A 267 16.90 5.25 19.45
N GLU A 268 18.13 4.89 19.75
CA GLU A 268 18.87 3.81 19.10
C GLU A 268 19.52 2.93 20.19
N THR A 269 19.38 1.61 20.06
CA THR A 269 20.01 0.66 20.99
C THR A 269 20.45 -0.61 20.25
N ASP A 270 21.69 -1.04 20.49
CA ASP A 270 22.33 -2.22 19.89
C ASP A 270 22.39 -3.41 20.86
N LYS A 271 21.48 -3.47 21.85
CA LYS A 271 21.41 -4.61 22.78
C LYS A 271 21.07 -5.91 22.01
N ILE A 272 20.54 -6.91 22.70
CA ILE A 272 20.19 -8.23 22.14
C ILE A 272 19.31 -8.10 20.87
N ILE A 273 18.40 -7.13 20.88
CA ILE A 273 17.58 -6.75 19.72
C ILE A 273 17.92 -5.29 19.43
N PRO A 274 18.55 -4.97 18.30
CA PRO A 274 18.72 -3.60 17.86
C PRO A 274 17.35 -2.95 17.60
N ILE A 275 17.12 -1.81 18.25
CA ILE A 275 15.85 -1.08 18.18
C ILE A 275 16.18 0.37 17.84
N GLU A 276 15.52 0.90 16.85
CA GLU A 276 15.57 2.30 16.48
C GLU A 276 14.16 2.87 16.43
N ILE A 277 13.92 3.96 17.14
CA ILE A 277 12.61 4.61 17.21
C ILE A 277 12.80 6.11 17.07
N ALA A 278 12.00 6.73 16.24
CA ALA A 278 11.82 8.17 16.22
C ALA A 278 10.33 8.50 16.38
N LEU A 279 10.01 9.53 17.15
CA LEU A 279 8.64 9.98 17.35
C LEU A 279 8.54 11.49 17.48
N GLN A 280 7.46 12.06 16.99
CA GLN A 280 7.13 13.48 16.98
C GLN A 280 5.67 13.67 17.36
N TYR A 281 5.38 14.71 18.17
CA TYR A 281 4.03 15.15 18.42
C TYR A 281 3.72 16.42 17.62
N ASN A 282 2.53 16.49 17.05
CA ASN A 282 2.02 17.62 16.27
C ASN A 282 0.59 17.98 16.67
N THR A 283 0.06 19.06 16.10
CA THR A 283 -1.28 19.57 16.42
C THR A 283 -2.41 18.77 15.77
N SER A 284 -2.11 17.81 14.87
CA SER A 284 -3.14 17.03 14.18
C SER A 284 -3.91 16.09 15.13
N TYR A 285 -5.00 15.51 14.62
CA TYR A 285 -5.84 14.55 15.36
C TYR A 285 -5.57 13.10 14.96
N THR A 286 -4.63 12.88 14.04
CA THR A 286 -4.35 11.56 13.47
C THR A 286 -3.18 10.88 14.18
N GLU A 287 -3.22 9.54 14.27
CA GLU A 287 -2.12 8.68 14.68
C GLU A 287 -1.41 8.16 13.43
N LYS A 288 -0.10 8.40 13.32
CA LYS A 288 0.76 7.94 12.22
C LYS A 288 1.88 7.10 12.81
N ILE A 289 1.68 5.80 12.92
CA ILE A 289 2.72 4.89 13.46
C ILE A 289 3.07 3.84 12.42
N TYR A 290 4.34 3.82 12.02
CA TYR A 290 4.89 2.87 11.07
C TYR A 290 5.85 1.93 11.78
N SER A 291 5.77 0.66 11.45
CA SER A 291 6.58 -0.37 12.11
C SER A 291 7.29 -1.25 11.11
N TYR A 292 8.58 -1.51 11.38
CA TYR A 292 9.48 -2.24 10.50
C TYR A 292 10.24 -3.32 11.24
N VAL A 293 10.44 -4.45 10.56
CA VAL A 293 11.29 -5.55 11.02
C VAL A 293 12.26 -5.89 9.90
N ASN A 294 13.57 -5.71 10.14
CA ASN A 294 14.61 -5.93 9.11
C ASN A 294 14.29 -5.20 7.79
N ASN A 295 13.87 -3.92 7.88
CA ASN A 295 13.43 -3.05 6.78
C ASN A 295 12.12 -3.46 6.07
N ILE A 296 11.44 -4.52 6.53
CA ILE A 296 10.14 -4.94 6.01
C ILE A 296 9.05 -4.17 6.76
N ASN A 297 8.17 -3.51 6.02
CA ASN A 297 7.01 -2.83 6.58
C ASN A 297 5.97 -3.84 7.10
N THR A 298 5.74 -3.83 8.40
CA THR A 298 4.72 -4.68 9.04
C THR A 298 3.41 -3.92 9.13
N ILE A 299 2.64 -3.92 8.06
CA ILE A 299 1.40 -3.12 7.93
C ILE A 299 0.37 -3.48 9.02
N GLU A 300 0.33 -4.73 9.46
CA GLU A 300 -0.53 -5.20 10.55
C GLU A 300 0.13 -5.09 11.92
N GLY A 301 1.34 -4.50 11.99
CA GLY A 301 2.10 -4.32 13.22
C GLY A 301 2.69 -5.62 13.75
N GLY A 302 2.42 -5.93 15.01
CA GLY A 302 2.94 -7.08 15.72
C GLY A 302 3.55 -6.72 17.06
N THR A 303 4.36 -7.63 17.60
CA THR A 303 4.90 -7.55 18.96
C THR A 303 5.76 -6.31 19.22
N HIS A 304 6.54 -5.82 18.25
CA HIS A 304 7.34 -4.59 18.37
C HIS A 304 6.46 -3.35 18.48
N LEU A 305 5.41 -3.25 17.66
CA LEU A 305 4.45 -2.15 17.73
C LEU A 305 3.67 -2.19 19.05
N GLN A 306 3.26 -3.38 19.50
CA GLN A 306 2.62 -3.57 20.80
C GLN A 306 3.54 -3.09 21.94
N GLY A 307 4.81 -3.49 21.92
CA GLY A 307 5.81 -3.05 22.91
C GLY A 307 5.97 -1.54 22.95
N PHE A 308 6.05 -0.89 21.78
CA PHE A 308 6.13 0.56 21.67
C PHE A 308 4.89 1.24 22.28
N LYS A 309 3.68 0.84 21.88
CA LYS A 309 2.42 1.40 22.40
C LYS A 309 2.30 1.25 23.92
N MET A 310 2.72 0.11 24.46
CA MET A 310 2.74 -0.13 25.92
C MET A 310 3.75 0.77 26.65
N GLY A 311 4.98 0.87 26.14
CA GLY A 311 6.05 1.71 26.70
C GLY A 311 5.65 3.18 26.71
N LEU A 312 5.18 3.69 25.57
CA LEU A 312 4.71 5.06 25.39
C LEU A 312 3.60 5.43 26.39
N THR A 313 2.52 4.65 26.37
CA THR A 313 1.33 4.92 27.21
C THR A 313 1.69 4.91 28.70
N ARG A 314 2.43 3.89 29.14
CA ARG A 314 2.84 3.75 30.55
C ARG A 314 3.71 4.93 31.01
N THR A 315 4.69 5.31 30.21
CA THR A 315 5.65 6.36 30.59
C THR A 315 5.01 7.73 30.65
N LEU A 316 4.23 8.11 29.62
CA LEU A 316 3.52 9.39 29.60
C LEU A 316 2.48 9.48 30.72
N LYS A 317 1.74 8.39 30.99
CA LYS A 317 0.79 8.35 32.11
C LYS A 317 1.47 8.56 33.46
N ASN A 318 2.57 7.82 33.71
CA ASN A 318 3.33 7.95 34.94
C ASN A 318 3.91 9.35 35.12
N TYR A 319 4.41 9.96 34.05
CA TYR A 319 4.90 11.34 34.09
C TYR A 319 3.78 12.32 34.43
N ALA A 320 2.63 12.22 33.74
CA ALA A 320 1.47 13.09 33.96
C ALA A 320 0.89 12.98 35.38
N ASP A 321 0.87 11.76 35.94
CA ASP A 321 0.44 11.49 37.32
C ASP A 321 1.45 12.12 38.34
N LYS A 322 2.74 11.89 38.17
CA LYS A 322 3.80 12.47 39.02
C LYS A 322 3.80 14.00 39.00
N ALA A 323 3.54 14.59 37.80
CA ALA A 323 3.45 16.04 37.63
C ALA A 323 2.11 16.63 38.13
N GLY A 324 1.18 15.80 38.63
CA GLY A 324 -0.14 16.25 39.14
C GLY A 324 -1.09 16.79 38.03
N MET A 325 -0.77 16.60 36.78
CA MET A 325 -1.52 17.17 35.65
C MET A 325 -2.90 16.51 35.46
N LEU A 326 -3.06 15.27 35.93
CA LEU A 326 -4.32 14.51 35.81
C LEU A 326 -5.30 14.75 36.96
N ALA A 327 -4.92 15.48 38.03
CA ALA A 327 -5.72 15.66 39.24
C ALA A 327 -7.12 16.31 39.01
N LYS A 328 -7.28 17.05 37.92
CA LYS A 328 -8.54 17.73 37.57
C LYS A 328 -9.43 16.94 36.61
N LEU A 329 -8.93 15.84 36.06
CA LEU A 329 -9.70 15.00 35.13
C LEU A 329 -10.75 14.18 35.89
N LYS A 330 -11.99 14.18 35.37
CA LYS A 330 -13.13 13.44 35.96
C LYS A 330 -13.41 12.10 35.24
N PHE A 331 -12.53 11.67 34.36
CA PHE A 331 -12.63 10.47 33.57
C PHE A 331 -11.24 9.87 33.30
N ASP A 332 -11.15 8.60 32.99
CA ASP A 332 -9.90 7.89 32.74
C ASP A 332 -9.37 8.17 31.33
N LEU A 333 -8.03 8.22 31.23
CA LEU A 333 -7.31 8.27 29.96
C LEU A 333 -7.34 6.88 29.31
N ALA A 334 -7.65 6.82 28.03
CA ALA A 334 -7.50 5.62 27.21
C ALA A 334 -6.12 5.58 26.55
N ALA A 335 -5.67 4.40 26.15
CA ALA A 335 -4.38 4.25 25.47
C ALA A 335 -4.31 5.06 24.17
N ASP A 336 -5.44 5.25 23.47
CA ASP A 336 -5.53 6.00 22.22
C ASP A 336 -5.29 7.50 22.41
N ASP A 337 -5.66 8.05 23.57
CA ASP A 337 -5.48 9.48 23.86
C ASP A 337 -3.99 9.88 23.81
N PHE A 338 -3.09 8.93 24.13
CA PHE A 338 -1.63 9.14 24.11
C PHE A 338 -1.06 9.12 22.68
N ARG A 339 -1.83 8.73 21.68
CA ARG A 339 -1.36 8.59 20.29
C ARG A 339 -1.97 9.60 19.32
N GLU A 340 -2.92 10.42 19.78
CA GLU A 340 -3.47 11.50 18.96
C GLU A 340 -2.40 12.56 18.68
N GLY A 341 -2.18 12.89 17.40
CA GLY A 341 -1.14 13.80 16.96
C GLY A 341 0.28 13.20 17.04
N LEU A 342 0.41 11.89 17.20
CA LEU A 342 1.69 11.20 17.22
C LEU A 342 2.07 10.69 15.83
N THR A 343 3.25 11.09 15.36
CA THR A 343 3.95 10.44 14.24
C THR A 343 5.13 9.66 14.80
N ALA A 344 5.23 8.38 14.51
CA ALA A 344 6.32 7.53 15.00
C ALA A 344 6.73 6.47 13.97
N VAL A 345 8.02 6.16 13.98
CA VAL A 345 8.60 5.04 13.23
C VAL A 345 9.31 4.13 14.23
N VAL A 346 8.97 2.85 14.19
CA VAL A 346 9.55 1.80 15.05
C VAL A 346 10.23 0.78 14.17
N SER A 347 11.54 0.70 14.22
CA SER A 347 12.35 -0.24 13.45
C SER A 347 13.08 -1.18 14.41
N VAL A 348 12.97 -2.49 14.19
CA VAL A 348 13.67 -3.51 14.95
C VAL A 348 14.45 -4.42 14.03
N LYS A 349 15.62 -4.89 14.47
CA LYS A 349 16.43 -5.87 13.76
C LYS A 349 16.41 -7.18 14.54
N VAL A 350 15.70 -8.17 14.01
CA VAL A 350 15.50 -9.48 14.64
C VAL A 350 16.21 -10.54 13.83
N ALA A 351 17.07 -11.34 14.47
CA ALA A 351 17.86 -12.35 13.79
C ALA A 351 17.00 -13.50 13.22
N GLU A 352 15.95 -13.88 13.96
CA GLU A 352 15.00 -14.95 13.54
C GLU A 352 13.57 -14.45 13.68
N PRO A 353 13.10 -13.56 12.78
CA PRO A 353 11.75 -13.03 12.88
C PRO A 353 10.71 -14.08 12.50
N GLN A 354 9.68 -14.17 13.33
CA GLN A 354 8.53 -15.04 13.11
C GLN A 354 7.35 -14.18 12.66
N PHE A 355 6.95 -14.35 11.41
CA PHE A 355 5.82 -13.60 10.86
C PHE A 355 4.55 -14.45 10.76
N GLU A 356 3.40 -13.82 10.93
CA GLU A 356 2.10 -14.43 10.67
C GLU A 356 1.83 -14.49 9.16
N GLY A 357 2.46 -15.42 8.44
CA GLY A 357 2.28 -15.63 7.00
C GLY A 357 3.43 -15.17 6.10
N GLN A 358 3.32 -15.54 4.82
CA GLN A 358 4.36 -15.32 3.81
C GLN A 358 4.55 -13.83 3.45
N THR A 359 3.51 -13.05 3.54
CA THR A 359 3.53 -11.60 3.22
C THR A 359 4.23 -10.74 4.28
N LYS A 360 4.65 -11.35 5.39
CA LYS A 360 5.44 -10.73 6.48
C LYS A 360 4.80 -9.47 7.08
N THR A 361 3.47 -9.39 7.10
CA THR A 361 2.73 -8.20 7.51
C THR A 361 2.67 -7.99 9.01
N LYS A 362 2.90 -9.04 9.83
CA LYS A 362 2.80 -9.00 11.29
C LYS A 362 3.88 -9.84 11.98
N LEU A 363 4.58 -9.22 12.94
CA LEU A 363 5.61 -9.91 13.73
C LEU A 363 5.00 -10.63 14.94
N GLY A 364 5.42 -11.90 15.16
CA GLY A 364 4.92 -12.75 16.24
C GLY A 364 5.87 -12.97 17.42
N ASN A 365 7.15 -12.59 17.33
CA ASN A 365 8.18 -12.81 18.37
C ASN A 365 7.80 -12.19 19.73
N GLY A 366 7.45 -13.00 20.73
CA GLY A 366 7.00 -12.53 22.05
C GLY A 366 8.03 -11.74 22.84
N GLU A 367 9.31 -12.10 22.74
CA GLU A 367 10.43 -11.44 23.42
C GLU A 367 10.62 -9.97 23.01
N VAL A 368 10.20 -9.61 21.81
CA VAL A 368 10.31 -8.26 21.24
C VAL A 368 9.44 -7.25 22.00
N VAL A 369 8.26 -7.68 22.50
CA VAL A 369 7.35 -6.80 23.26
C VAL A 369 8.06 -6.14 24.44
N SER A 370 8.71 -6.97 25.24
CA SER A 370 9.40 -6.51 26.45
C SER A 370 10.60 -5.61 26.13
N ALA A 371 11.40 -6.01 25.14
CA ALA A 371 12.59 -5.26 24.72
C ALA A 371 12.21 -3.85 24.23
N VAL A 372 11.24 -3.75 23.30
CA VAL A 372 10.80 -2.46 22.76
C VAL A 372 10.10 -1.61 23.83
N SER A 373 9.26 -2.21 24.69
CA SER A 373 8.58 -1.48 25.76
C SER A 373 9.56 -0.85 26.76
N GLN A 374 10.61 -1.57 27.13
CA GLN A 374 11.64 -1.06 28.05
C GLN A 374 12.50 0.03 27.39
N ALA A 375 12.91 -0.18 26.14
CA ALA A 375 13.70 0.80 25.40
C ALA A 375 12.93 2.11 25.21
N THR A 376 11.67 2.01 24.78
CA THR A 376 10.77 3.17 24.61
C THR A 376 10.59 3.92 25.95
N ALA A 377 10.35 3.20 27.05
CA ALA A 377 10.15 3.81 28.36
C ALA A 377 11.39 4.57 28.82
N ALA A 378 12.57 3.95 28.72
CA ALA A 378 13.82 4.55 29.18
C ALA A 378 14.14 5.84 28.40
N ALA A 379 14.03 5.82 27.06
CA ALA A 379 14.31 7.01 26.24
C ALA A 379 13.30 8.13 26.51
N LEU A 380 12.03 7.77 26.63
CA LEU A 380 10.97 8.74 26.85
C LEU A 380 11.05 9.35 28.26
N GLU A 381 11.35 8.56 29.30
CA GLU A 381 11.59 9.07 30.67
C GLU A 381 12.71 10.09 30.67
N GLN A 382 13.85 9.76 30.06
CA GLN A 382 14.98 10.68 29.95
C GLN A 382 14.59 11.97 29.24
N TYR A 383 13.92 11.85 28.06
CA TYR A 383 13.51 13.01 27.28
C TYR A 383 12.57 13.95 28.05
N LEU A 384 11.56 13.38 28.73
CA LEU A 384 10.56 14.15 29.48
C LEU A 384 11.19 14.88 30.68
N GLU A 385 12.22 14.29 31.32
CA GLU A 385 12.95 14.92 32.40
C GLU A 385 13.88 16.05 31.91
N GLU A 386 14.53 15.86 30.76
CA GLU A 386 15.41 16.85 30.14
C GLU A 386 14.61 18.02 29.51
N ASN A 387 13.40 17.79 29.04
CA ASN A 387 12.57 18.76 28.29
C ASN A 387 11.19 19.03 28.96
N PRO A 388 11.14 19.58 30.18
CA PRO A 388 9.88 19.69 30.94
C PRO A 388 8.81 20.60 30.28
N LYS A 389 9.20 21.55 29.42
CA LYS A 389 8.26 22.39 28.68
C LYS A 389 7.56 21.57 27.60
N GLU A 390 8.29 20.81 26.81
CA GLU A 390 7.77 19.94 25.75
C GLU A 390 6.97 18.79 26.34
N ALA A 391 7.46 18.20 27.44
CA ALA A 391 6.73 17.19 28.21
C ALA A 391 5.34 17.68 28.63
N LYS A 392 5.24 18.94 29.08
CA LYS A 392 3.97 19.57 29.43
C LYS A 392 3.06 19.70 28.20
N MET A 393 3.60 20.15 27.06
CA MET A 393 2.81 20.29 25.82
C MET A 393 2.27 18.95 25.34
N ILE A 394 3.09 17.89 25.38
CA ILE A 394 2.66 16.51 25.03
C ILE A 394 1.51 16.07 25.95
N VAL A 395 1.65 16.22 27.28
CA VAL A 395 0.61 15.81 28.23
C VAL A 395 -0.67 16.65 28.06
N GLU A 396 -0.56 17.96 27.80
CA GLU A 396 -1.71 18.83 27.51
C GLU A 396 -2.45 18.36 26.24
N LYS A 397 -1.72 17.93 25.20
CA LYS A 397 -2.32 17.33 23.99
C LYS A 397 -3.08 16.04 24.33
N VAL A 398 -2.49 15.14 25.13
CA VAL A 398 -3.15 13.91 25.61
C VAL A 398 -4.45 14.23 26.39
N ILE A 399 -4.42 15.22 27.26
CA ILE A 399 -5.60 15.66 28.04
C ILE A 399 -6.68 16.22 27.11
N LEU A 400 -6.28 16.98 26.09
CA LEU A 400 -7.20 17.53 25.08
C LEU A 400 -7.87 16.40 24.29
N ALA A 401 -7.09 15.41 23.83
CA ALA A 401 -7.58 14.23 23.14
C ALA A 401 -8.60 13.46 23.99
N ALA A 402 -8.26 13.18 25.25
CA ALA A 402 -9.15 12.50 26.19
C ALA A 402 -10.46 13.26 26.42
N THR A 403 -10.39 14.59 26.50
CA THR A 403 -11.56 15.45 26.68
C THR A 403 -12.45 15.40 25.43
N ALA A 404 -11.85 15.50 24.25
CA ALA A 404 -12.56 15.39 22.97
C ALA A 404 -13.23 14.00 22.82
N ARG A 405 -12.52 12.90 23.13
CA ARG A 405 -13.07 11.54 23.13
C ARG A 405 -14.23 11.38 24.10
N HIS A 406 -14.11 11.90 25.33
CA HIS A 406 -15.19 11.86 26.30
C HIS A 406 -16.44 12.63 25.82
N ALA A 407 -16.25 13.79 25.20
CA ALA A 407 -17.34 14.58 24.60
C ALA A 407 -17.99 13.80 23.43
N ALA A 408 -17.19 13.20 22.56
CA ALA A 408 -17.67 12.38 21.43
C ALA A 408 -18.46 11.18 21.91
N ARG A 409 -17.99 10.46 22.94
CA ARG A 409 -18.72 9.35 23.54
C ARG A 409 -20.07 9.77 24.08
N LYS A 410 -20.13 10.87 24.82
CA LYS A 410 -21.40 11.43 25.35
C LYS A 410 -22.37 11.80 24.22
N ALA A 411 -21.87 12.37 23.14
CA ALA A 411 -22.68 12.67 21.95
C ALA A 411 -23.23 11.39 21.29
N ARG A 412 -22.41 10.34 21.14
CA ARG A 412 -22.83 9.02 20.61
C ARG A 412 -23.91 8.37 21.48
N GLU A 413 -23.72 8.38 22.80
CA GLU A 413 -24.73 7.83 23.73
C GLU A 413 -26.08 8.55 23.63
N MET A 414 -26.10 9.88 23.46
CA MET A 414 -27.32 10.63 23.23
C MET A 414 -28.00 10.27 21.89
N VAL A 415 -27.22 10.04 20.84
CA VAL A 415 -27.73 9.60 19.52
C VAL A 415 -28.28 8.20 19.61
N GLN A 416 -27.57 7.26 20.24
CA GLN A 416 -28.03 5.86 20.42
C GLN A 416 -29.33 5.79 21.23
N ARG A 417 -29.47 6.57 22.30
CA ARG A 417 -30.73 6.64 23.08
C ARG A 417 -31.92 7.14 22.23
N LYS A 418 -31.69 8.13 21.34
CA LYS A 418 -32.72 8.59 20.41
C LYS A 418 -33.07 7.54 19.35
N THR A 419 -32.09 6.79 18.87
CA THR A 419 -32.27 5.75 17.85
C THR A 419 -33.02 4.55 18.36
N VAL A 420 -32.75 4.09 19.59
CA VAL A 420 -33.48 2.98 20.24
C VAL A 420 -34.96 3.32 20.50
N MET A 421 -35.25 4.57 20.81
CA MET A 421 -36.64 5.03 21.01
C MET A 421 -37.40 5.30 19.69
N SER A 422 -36.71 5.48 18.56
CA SER A 422 -37.35 5.81 17.28
C SER A 422 -37.47 4.66 16.29
N GLY A 423 -37.10 3.42 16.67
CA GLY A 423 -37.20 2.24 15.79
C GLY A 423 -36.44 2.40 14.49
N ALA A 424 -35.23 3.00 14.53
CA ALA A 424 -34.47 3.35 13.36
C ALA A 424 -34.07 2.08 12.58
N GLY A 425 -34.86 1.82 11.54
CA GLY A 425 -34.53 0.88 10.47
C GLY A 425 -33.35 1.34 9.63
N MET A 426 -33.07 0.62 8.57
CA MET A 426 -32.08 0.96 7.55
C MET A 426 -32.21 2.41 7.04
N PRO A 427 -31.12 3.04 6.58
CA PRO A 427 -31.19 4.39 6.03
C PRO A 427 -32.30 4.48 4.98
N GLY A 428 -33.21 5.44 5.11
CA GLY A 428 -34.36 5.57 4.23
C GLY A 428 -34.05 5.73 2.75
N LYS A 429 -32.78 6.08 2.44
CA LYS A 429 -32.27 6.18 1.07
C LYS A 429 -31.67 4.88 0.53
N LEU A 430 -31.34 3.93 1.37
CA LEU A 430 -30.76 2.66 0.95
C LEU A 430 -31.78 1.81 0.19
N ALA A 431 -31.48 1.51 -1.06
CA ALA A 431 -32.18 0.46 -1.82
C ALA A 431 -31.42 -0.86 -1.63
N ASP A 432 -31.81 -1.62 -0.63
CA ASP A 432 -31.13 -2.86 -0.22
C ASP A 432 -31.34 -4.01 -1.22
N CYS A 433 -30.49 -5.04 -1.14
CA CYS A 433 -30.62 -6.30 -1.88
C CYS A 433 -31.37 -7.35 -1.04
N SER A 434 -31.89 -8.39 -1.72
CA SER A 434 -32.67 -9.44 -1.09
C SER A 434 -31.79 -10.49 -0.39
N SER A 435 -30.61 -10.78 -0.94
CA SER A 435 -29.66 -11.75 -0.39
C SER A 435 -29.08 -11.23 0.93
N ARG A 436 -28.80 -12.17 1.83
CA ARG A 436 -28.13 -11.90 3.11
C ARG A 436 -26.74 -12.54 3.21
N ASN A 437 -26.26 -13.15 2.11
CA ASN A 437 -24.91 -13.66 2.04
C ASN A 437 -23.94 -12.52 1.66
N PRO A 438 -23.09 -12.03 2.58
CA PRO A 438 -22.19 -10.89 2.32
C PRO A 438 -21.23 -11.13 1.15
N GLU A 439 -20.82 -12.38 0.91
CA GLU A 439 -19.82 -12.72 -0.11
C GLU A 439 -20.28 -12.39 -1.53
N ILE A 440 -21.58 -12.51 -1.80
CA ILE A 440 -22.17 -12.22 -3.11
C ILE A 440 -22.84 -10.84 -3.17
N CYS A 441 -22.99 -10.17 -2.02
CA CYS A 441 -23.67 -8.88 -1.94
C CYS A 441 -22.71 -7.72 -2.16
N GLU A 442 -23.18 -6.72 -2.90
CA GLU A 442 -22.43 -5.52 -3.30
C GLU A 442 -23.20 -4.27 -2.90
N LEU A 443 -22.47 -3.28 -2.34
CA LEU A 443 -23.02 -1.96 -2.04
C LEU A 443 -22.40 -0.93 -2.97
N PHE A 444 -23.22 -0.27 -3.78
CA PHE A 444 -22.81 0.88 -4.58
C PHE A 444 -23.07 2.17 -3.80
N LEU A 445 -22.00 2.93 -3.55
CA LEU A 445 -22.06 4.32 -3.08
C LEU A 445 -22.11 5.23 -4.29
N VAL A 446 -23.27 5.84 -4.53
CA VAL A 446 -23.54 6.54 -5.80
C VAL A 446 -23.66 8.05 -5.55
N GLU A 447 -23.03 8.84 -6.39
CA GLU A 447 -23.14 10.29 -6.35
C GLU A 447 -24.53 10.78 -6.73
N GLY A 448 -25.19 11.42 -5.79
CA GLY A 448 -26.45 12.12 -6.00
C GLY A 448 -27.69 11.22 -6.17
N ASP A 449 -28.85 11.85 -6.02
CA ASP A 449 -30.15 11.16 -6.12
C ASP A 449 -30.51 10.80 -7.57
N SER A 450 -30.01 11.54 -8.57
CA SER A 450 -30.28 11.30 -10.00
C SER A 450 -29.63 9.98 -10.47
N ALA A 451 -28.30 9.88 -10.36
CA ALA A 451 -27.56 8.68 -10.71
C ALA A 451 -27.97 7.49 -9.81
N GLY A 452 -28.25 7.77 -8.52
CA GLY A 452 -28.81 6.80 -7.60
C GLY A 452 -30.17 6.24 -8.05
N GLY A 453 -31.02 7.05 -8.68
CA GLY A 453 -32.30 6.65 -9.27
C GLY A 453 -32.11 5.71 -10.46
N THR A 454 -31.21 6.05 -11.37
CA THR A 454 -30.84 5.23 -12.53
C THR A 454 -30.23 3.89 -12.09
N ALA A 455 -29.28 3.92 -11.12
CA ALA A 455 -28.67 2.72 -10.55
C ALA A 455 -29.69 1.80 -9.85
N LYS A 456 -30.66 2.35 -9.13
CA LYS A 456 -31.76 1.59 -8.50
C LYS A 456 -32.62 0.85 -9.51
N GLN A 457 -32.81 1.41 -10.69
CA GLN A 457 -33.58 0.77 -11.76
C GLN A 457 -32.77 -0.34 -12.45
N GLY A 458 -31.47 -0.10 -12.72
CA GLY A 458 -30.60 -1.02 -13.44
C GLY A 458 -30.02 -2.18 -12.60
N ARG A 459 -30.04 -2.09 -11.25
CA ARG A 459 -29.37 -3.08 -10.40
C ARG A 459 -29.98 -4.48 -10.43
N ASP A 460 -29.18 -5.49 -10.15
CA ASP A 460 -29.71 -6.78 -9.67
C ASP A 460 -30.21 -6.63 -8.24
N ARG A 461 -31.52 -6.79 -8.06
CA ARG A 461 -32.16 -6.63 -6.75
C ARG A 461 -31.81 -7.75 -5.76
N ASN A 462 -31.26 -8.86 -6.24
CA ASN A 462 -30.89 -9.97 -5.38
C ASN A 462 -29.57 -9.69 -4.65
N THR A 463 -28.57 -9.15 -5.35
CA THR A 463 -27.21 -9.05 -4.85
C THR A 463 -26.69 -7.62 -4.73
N GLN A 464 -27.32 -6.64 -5.39
CA GLN A 464 -26.82 -5.26 -5.45
C GLN A 464 -27.68 -4.28 -4.67
N ALA A 465 -27.07 -3.58 -3.74
CA ALA A 465 -27.66 -2.49 -2.96
C ALA A 465 -27.12 -1.14 -3.43
N ILE A 466 -27.97 -0.11 -3.37
CA ILE A 466 -27.62 1.26 -3.79
C ILE A 466 -27.83 2.23 -2.64
N LEU A 467 -26.80 2.99 -2.27
CA LEU A 467 -26.85 4.08 -1.33
C LEU A 467 -26.46 5.38 -2.04
N PRO A 468 -27.41 6.26 -2.38
CA PRO A 468 -27.10 7.58 -2.92
C PRO A 468 -26.53 8.49 -1.81
N LEU A 469 -25.46 9.19 -2.11
CA LEU A 469 -24.84 10.20 -1.24
C LEU A 469 -25.23 11.61 -1.71
N ARG A 470 -25.50 12.53 -0.77
CA ARG A 470 -25.87 13.90 -1.10
C ARG A 470 -24.65 14.79 -1.31
N GLY A 471 -24.16 14.86 -2.55
CA GLY A 471 -23.07 15.77 -2.93
C GLY A 471 -21.77 15.52 -2.19
N LYS A 472 -21.00 16.57 -1.95
CA LYS A 472 -19.70 16.50 -1.26
C LYS A 472 -19.92 16.21 0.23
N ILE A 473 -19.49 15.04 0.66
CA ILE A 473 -19.55 14.61 2.06
C ILE A 473 -18.48 15.31 2.90
N LEU A 474 -18.58 15.21 4.23
CA LEU A 474 -17.64 15.83 5.16
C LEU A 474 -16.21 15.37 4.89
N ASN A 475 -15.28 16.31 4.75
CA ASN A 475 -13.84 15.98 4.75
C ASN A 475 -13.38 15.63 6.17
N VAL A 476 -13.19 14.34 6.40
CA VAL A 476 -12.83 13.81 7.73
C VAL A 476 -11.38 14.08 8.11
N GLU A 477 -10.52 14.45 7.17
CA GLU A 477 -9.14 14.84 7.45
C GLU A 477 -9.07 16.14 8.28
N LYS A 478 -10.02 17.07 8.03
CA LYS A 478 -10.11 18.38 8.70
C LYS A 478 -11.09 18.40 9.86
N ALA A 479 -11.89 17.36 10.04
CA ALA A 479 -12.99 17.35 10.99
C ALA A 479 -12.60 16.65 12.30
N MET A 480 -12.98 17.28 13.42
CA MET A 480 -12.90 16.59 14.72
C MET A 480 -13.79 15.35 14.73
N GLU A 481 -13.36 14.29 15.39
CA GLU A 481 -14.02 12.97 15.43
C GLU A 481 -15.53 13.05 15.75
N HIS A 482 -15.94 13.88 16.70
CA HIS A 482 -17.36 14.03 17.04
C HIS A 482 -18.21 14.50 15.87
N ARG A 483 -17.69 15.42 15.03
CA ARG A 483 -18.39 15.91 13.83
C ARG A 483 -18.52 14.84 12.75
N VAL A 484 -17.52 13.96 12.66
CA VAL A 484 -17.55 12.83 11.72
C VAL A 484 -18.75 11.93 12.02
N PHE A 485 -18.99 11.59 13.29
CA PHE A 485 -20.12 10.75 13.70
C PHE A 485 -21.46 11.49 13.80
N GLU A 486 -21.46 12.84 13.81
CA GLU A 486 -22.67 13.64 13.67
C GLU A 486 -23.15 13.75 12.21
N SER A 487 -22.26 13.55 11.22
CA SER A 487 -22.62 13.58 9.80
C SER A 487 -23.62 12.48 9.45
N GLU A 488 -24.75 12.87 8.87
CA GLU A 488 -25.81 11.96 8.46
C GLU A 488 -25.33 10.99 7.38
N GLU A 489 -24.55 11.49 6.40
CA GLU A 489 -24.06 10.67 5.29
C GLU A 489 -23.08 9.59 5.78
N ILE A 490 -22.17 9.95 6.70
CA ILE A 490 -21.21 9.00 7.28
C ILE A 490 -21.96 7.93 8.11
N ARG A 491 -22.93 8.34 8.93
CA ARG A 491 -23.75 7.40 9.69
C ARG A 491 -24.54 6.46 8.79
N ASN A 492 -25.04 6.96 7.67
CA ASN A 492 -25.75 6.13 6.69
C ASN A 492 -24.82 5.06 6.09
N ILE A 493 -23.56 5.41 5.81
CA ILE A 493 -22.55 4.44 5.33
C ILE A 493 -22.32 3.34 6.40
N TYR A 494 -22.04 3.71 7.67
CA TYR A 494 -21.86 2.74 8.76
C TYR A 494 -23.07 1.82 8.91
N THR A 495 -24.28 2.40 8.92
CA THR A 495 -25.53 1.65 9.07
C THR A 495 -25.79 0.71 7.90
N ALA A 496 -25.56 1.18 6.67
CA ALA A 496 -25.73 0.37 5.46
C ALA A 496 -24.76 -0.83 5.46
N LEU A 497 -23.49 -0.59 5.80
CA LEU A 497 -22.48 -1.63 5.89
C LEU A 497 -22.73 -2.63 7.01
N GLY A 498 -23.44 -2.23 8.07
CA GLY A 498 -23.68 -3.05 9.26
C GLY A 498 -22.48 -3.11 10.20
N VAL A 499 -21.53 -2.20 10.07
CA VAL A 499 -20.30 -2.16 10.87
C VAL A 499 -20.38 -1.13 12.01
N THR A 500 -19.61 -1.38 13.06
CA THR A 500 -19.50 -0.47 14.21
C THR A 500 -18.04 -0.19 14.54
N VAL A 501 -17.76 0.95 15.13
CA VAL A 501 -16.42 1.30 15.63
C VAL A 501 -16.25 0.74 17.03
N GLY A 502 -15.10 0.12 17.28
CA GLY A 502 -14.67 -0.44 18.53
C GLY A 502 -14.87 -1.97 18.61
N THR A 503 -13.79 -2.66 18.91
CA THR A 503 -13.75 -4.06 19.31
C THR A 503 -13.39 -4.14 20.80
N GLU A 504 -13.36 -5.34 21.38
CA GLU A 504 -12.89 -5.53 22.77
C GLU A 504 -11.41 -5.22 22.95
N GLU A 505 -10.64 -5.36 21.87
CA GLU A 505 -9.17 -5.18 21.86
C GLU A 505 -8.74 -3.77 21.45
N ASP A 506 -9.49 -3.12 20.57
CA ASP A 506 -9.16 -1.78 20.04
C ASP A 506 -10.45 -0.94 19.87
N SER A 507 -10.49 0.20 20.54
CA SER A 507 -11.64 1.12 20.51
C SER A 507 -11.83 1.83 19.16
N LYS A 508 -10.82 1.84 18.29
CA LYS A 508 -10.86 2.44 16.95
C LYS A 508 -11.03 1.41 15.83
N ALA A 509 -10.75 0.14 16.10
CA ALA A 509 -10.87 -0.92 15.10
C ALA A 509 -12.31 -1.06 14.61
N LEU A 510 -12.47 -1.43 13.35
CA LEU A 510 -13.77 -1.65 12.75
C LEU A 510 -14.26 -3.08 13.05
N ASN A 511 -15.43 -3.19 13.66
CA ASN A 511 -16.05 -4.50 13.88
C ASN A 511 -16.75 -4.96 12.60
N LEU A 512 -16.14 -5.92 11.92
CA LEU A 512 -16.63 -6.48 10.65
C LEU A 512 -17.57 -7.68 10.84
N SER A 513 -17.85 -8.13 12.07
CA SER A 513 -18.64 -9.35 12.34
C SER A 513 -20.05 -9.32 11.72
N LYS A 514 -20.58 -8.13 11.47
CA LYS A 514 -21.90 -7.91 10.87
C LYS A 514 -21.84 -7.23 9.51
N LEU A 515 -20.66 -7.25 8.86
CA LEU A 515 -20.50 -6.68 7.52
C LEU A 515 -21.47 -7.35 6.54
N ARG A 516 -22.20 -6.53 5.80
CA ARG A 516 -23.30 -6.99 4.94
C ARG A 516 -22.92 -7.16 3.47
N TYR A 517 -21.81 -6.57 3.04
CA TYR A 517 -21.38 -6.56 1.65
C TYR A 517 -19.86 -6.72 1.58
N HIS A 518 -19.39 -7.76 0.90
CA HIS A 518 -17.96 -7.97 0.67
C HIS A 518 -17.43 -7.22 -0.57
N LYS A 519 -18.29 -6.43 -1.23
CA LYS A 519 -17.87 -5.44 -2.22
C LYS A 519 -18.57 -4.12 -1.97
N VAL A 520 -17.77 -3.09 -1.71
CA VAL A 520 -18.22 -1.71 -1.57
C VAL A 520 -17.66 -0.93 -2.76
N ILE A 521 -18.55 -0.52 -3.65
CA ILE A 521 -18.19 0.05 -4.95
C ILE A 521 -18.51 1.53 -4.95
N ILE A 522 -17.50 2.37 -5.07
CA ILE A 522 -17.64 3.81 -5.23
C ILE A 522 -17.95 4.09 -6.70
N MET A 523 -19.05 4.74 -6.97
CA MET A 523 -19.51 5.05 -8.31
C MET A 523 -19.91 6.53 -8.40
N THR A 524 -19.00 7.33 -8.95
CA THR A 524 -19.12 8.79 -9.10
C THR A 524 -19.06 9.19 -10.56
N ASP A 525 -19.47 10.42 -10.87
CA ASP A 525 -19.39 10.99 -12.19
C ASP A 525 -17.93 11.09 -12.69
N ALA A 526 -17.75 11.07 -14.01
CA ALA A 526 -16.43 11.12 -14.64
C ALA A 526 -15.94 12.57 -14.83
N ASP A 527 -16.21 13.44 -13.87
CA ASP A 527 -15.80 14.82 -13.86
C ASP A 527 -14.94 15.16 -12.61
N VAL A 528 -14.54 16.42 -12.49
CA VAL A 528 -13.70 16.89 -11.37
C VAL A 528 -14.43 16.81 -10.01
N ASP A 529 -15.73 17.02 -10.00
CA ASP A 529 -16.55 16.96 -8.78
C ASP A 529 -16.72 15.49 -8.33
N GLY A 530 -16.99 14.57 -9.25
CA GLY A 530 -17.07 13.15 -8.98
C GLY A 530 -15.73 12.58 -8.48
N SER A 531 -14.61 13.01 -9.06
CA SER A 531 -13.27 12.65 -8.58
C SER A 531 -13.01 13.15 -7.16
N HIS A 532 -13.47 14.36 -6.82
CA HIS A 532 -13.39 14.91 -5.47
C HIS A 532 -14.27 14.13 -4.47
N ILE A 533 -15.49 13.77 -4.86
CA ILE A 533 -16.38 12.94 -4.02
C ILE A 533 -15.79 11.55 -3.77
N ALA A 534 -15.25 10.91 -4.81
CA ALA A 534 -14.53 9.65 -4.65
C ALA A 534 -13.36 9.77 -3.65
N THR A 535 -12.58 10.85 -3.75
CA THR A 535 -11.47 11.12 -2.83
C THR A 535 -11.96 11.33 -1.39
N LEU A 536 -13.06 12.05 -1.18
CA LEU A 536 -13.66 12.22 0.16
C LEU A 536 -14.13 10.89 0.74
N ILE A 537 -14.75 10.02 -0.06
CA ILE A 537 -15.16 8.67 0.37
C ILE A 537 -13.94 7.82 0.71
N LEU A 538 -12.92 7.85 -0.13
CA LEU A 538 -11.65 7.13 0.11
C LEU A 538 -10.96 7.62 1.39
N THR A 539 -11.01 8.93 1.67
CA THR A 539 -10.48 9.51 2.92
C THR A 539 -11.20 8.93 4.15
N ILE A 540 -12.54 8.76 4.10
CA ILE A 540 -13.30 8.10 5.18
C ILE A 540 -12.87 6.65 5.34
N PHE A 541 -12.75 5.90 4.25
CA PHE A 541 -12.34 4.50 4.33
C PHE A 541 -10.91 4.37 4.84
N PHE A 542 -10.00 5.23 4.39
CA PHE A 542 -8.62 5.23 4.86
C PHE A 542 -8.50 5.57 6.35
N ARG A 543 -9.24 6.58 6.84
CA ARG A 543 -9.14 7.06 8.23
C ARG A 543 -9.94 6.26 9.24
N TYR A 544 -11.12 5.77 8.86
CA TYR A 544 -12.09 5.18 9.80
C TYR A 544 -12.51 3.76 9.48
N MET A 545 -12.19 3.25 8.30
CA MET A 545 -12.61 1.93 7.82
C MET A 545 -11.48 1.21 7.06
N ILE A 546 -10.24 1.40 7.50
CA ILE A 546 -9.04 0.87 6.81
C ILE A 546 -9.11 -0.66 6.66
N ASP A 547 -9.76 -1.35 7.59
CA ASP A 547 -9.92 -2.80 7.54
C ASP A 547 -10.73 -3.28 6.32
N LEU A 548 -11.64 -2.46 5.80
CA LEU A 548 -12.33 -2.76 4.54
C LEU A 548 -11.38 -2.73 3.33
N ILE A 549 -10.41 -1.81 3.33
CA ILE A 549 -9.39 -1.74 2.28
C ILE A 549 -8.42 -2.92 2.42
N LYS A 550 -7.93 -3.20 3.63
CA LYS A 550 -7.00 -4.31 3.91
C LYS A 550 -7.58 -5.67 3.53
N ASN A 551 -8.89 -5.87 3.75
CA ASN A 551 -9.59 -7.09 3.35
C ASN A 551 -10.02 -7.12 1.88
N GLY A 552 -9.69 -6.09 1.10
CA GLY A 552 -9.97 -6.04 -0.33
C GLY A 552 -11.43 -5.83 -0.70
N TYR A 553 -12.23 -5.22 0.17
CA TYR A 553 -13.67 -5.03 -0.06
C TYR A 553 -14.02 -3.71 -0.76
N VAL A 554 -13.07 -2.80 -0.97
CA VAL A 554 -13.31 -1.47 -1.55
C VAL A 554 -12.91 -1.42 -3.01
N TYR A 555 -13.82 -0.93 -3.86
CA TYR A 555 -13.62 -0.85 -5.30
C TYR A 555 -14.06 0.52 -5.83
N LEU A 556 -13.44 0.95 -6.93
CA LEU A 556 -13.86 2.09 -7.72
C LEU A 556 -14.44 1.60 -9.05
N ALA A 557 -15.67 1.99 -9.36
CA ALA A 557 -16.26 1.71 -10.66
C ALA A 557 -15.65 2.59 -11.74
N THR A 558 -15.44 2.04 -12.92
CA THR A 558 -14.92 2.74 -14.08
C THR A 558 -15.97 2.71 -15.21
N PRO A 559 -16.92 3.65 -15.23
CA PRO A 559 -17.90 3.75 -16.30
C PRO A 559 -17.22 4.12 -17.63
N PRO A 560 -17.81 3.78 -18.79
CA PRO A 560 -17.28 4.23 -20.07
C PRO A 560 -17.43 5.75 -20.24
N LEU A 561 -16.44 6.37 -20.88
CA LEU A 561 -16.43 7.80 -21.18
C LEU A 561 -17.17 8.12 -22.49
N TYR A 562 -17.23 7.17 -23.42
CA TYR A 562 -17.82 7.39 -24.74
C TYR A 562 -18.74 6.23 -25.16
N LEU A 563 -19.79 6.59 -25.89
CA LEU A 563 -20.57 5.69 -26.71
C LEU A 563 -20.35 6.04 -28.19
N VAL A 564 -19.90 5.08 -28.98
CA VAL A 564 -19.77 5.19 -30.45
C VAL A 564 -20.84 4.31 -31.09
N LYS A 565 -21.70 4.92 -31.92
CA LYS A 565 -22.86 4.24 -32.47
C LYS A 565 -23.01 4.46 -33.97
N LYS A 566 -23.36 3.38 -34.69
CA LYS A 566 -23.78 3.45 -36.10
C LYS A 566 -24.92 2.46 -36.36
N GLY A 567 -26.11 3.00 -36.60
CA GLY A 567 -27.32 2.19 -36.77
C GLY A 567 -27.67 1.43 -35.46
N LYS A 568 -27.56 0.10 -35.47
CA LYS A 568 -27.84 -0.76 -34.31
C LYS A 568 -26.58 -1.19 -33.57
N GLU A 569 -25.41 -0.89 -34.11
CA GLU A 569 -24.14 -1.26 -33.47
C GLU A 569 -23.70 -0.17 -32.50
N GLU A 570 -23.40 -0.58 -31.29
CA GLU A 570 -22.96 0.30 -30.18
C GLU A 570 -21.66 -0.25 -29.60
N ILE A 571 -20.66 0.62 -29.43
CA ILE A 571 -19.38 0.30 -28.79
C ILE A 571 -19.12 1.33 -27.67
N TYR A 572 -18.94 0.84 -26.45
CA TYR A 572 -18.54 1.65 -25.31
C TYR A 572 -17.02 1.73 -25.21
N CYS A 573 -16.49 2.92 -24.93
CA CYS A 573 -15.07 3.18 -24.89
C CYS A 573 -14.70 3.92 -23.60
N TRP A 574 -13.58 3.52 -22.99
CA TRP A 574 -13.05 4.08 -21.74
C TRP A 574 -11.93 5.07 -21.98
N THR A 575 -11.30 5.04 -23.16
CA THR A 575 -10.21 5.94 -23.53
C THR A 575 -10.49 6.63 -24.85
N GLU A 576 -9.83 7.78 -25.07
CA GLU A 576 -9.89 8.50 -26.33
C GLU A 576 -9.35 7.66 -27.50
N GLN A 577 -8.34 6.84 -27.25
CA GLN A 577 -7.80 5.93 -28.26
C GLN A 577 -8.83 4.89 -28.68
N GLN A 578 -9.49 4.22 -27.73
CA GLN A 578 -10.57 3.27 -28.01
C GLN A 578 -11.72 3.94 -28.78
N ARG A 579 -12.07 5.19 -28.45
CA ARG A 579 -13.06 5.97 -29.18
C ARG A 579 -12.67 6.15 -30.63
N LYS A 580 -11.43 6.54 -30.94
CA LYS A 580 -10.92 6.70 -32.32
C LYS A 580 -10.97 5.38 -33.07
N GLU A 581 -10.48 4.31 -32.47
CA GLU A 581 -10.50 2.96 -33.06
C GLU A 581 -11.93 2.48 -33.36
N ALA A 582 -12.85 2.61 -32.40
CA ALA A 582 -14.26 2.25 -32.55
C ALA A 582 -14.94 3.09 -33.64
N THR A 583 -14.63 4.40 -33.75
CA THR A 583 -15.17 5.28 -34.78
C THR A 583 -14.69 4.86 -36.15
N LEU A 584 -13.43 4.51 -36.32
CA LEU A 584 -12.90 4.01 -37.59
C LEU A 584 -13.46 2.63 -37.95
N GLN A 585 -13.62 1.75 -36.94
CA GLN A 585 -14.19 0.42 -37.11
C GLN A 585 -15.64 0.48 -37.64
N LEU A 586 -16.52 1.17 -36.92
CA LEU A 586 -17.92 1.34 -37.30
C LEU A 586 -18.07 2.17 -38.60
N GLY A 587 -17.16 3.13 -38.76
CA GLY A 587 -17.10 4.00 -39.94
C GLY A 587 -16.53 3.34 -41.18
N LYS A 588 -15.97 2.10 -41.11
CA LYS A 588 -15.25 1.42 -42.18
C LYS A 588 -14.13 2.28 -42.78
N GLY A 589 -13.31 2.86 -41.89
CA GLY A 589 -12.20 3.74 -42.25
C GLY A 589 -12.55 5.22 -42.44
N SER A 590 -13.79 5.65 -42.13
CA SER A 590 -14.23 7.05 -42.19
C SER A 590 -15.05 7.42 -40.96
N GLU A 591 -14.90 8.60 -40.44
CA GLU A 591 -15.71 9.11 -39.31
C GLU A 591 -17.12 9.53 -39.70
N LYS A 592 -17.42 9.58 -41.00
CA LYS A 592 -18.72 10.04 -41.50
C LYS A 592 -19.86 9.09 -41.13
N GLY A 593 -20.92 9.64 -40.53
CA GLY A 593 -22.14 8.90 -40.18
C GLY A 593 -22.01 8.02 -38.93
N VAL A 594 -20.98 8.21 -38.15
CA VAL A 594 -20.82 7.60 -36.82
C VAL A 594 -21.22 8.65 -35.78
N PHE A 595 -22.11 8.26 -34.87
CA PHE A 595 -22.53 9.10 -33.75
C PHE A 595 -21.60 8.79 -32.57
N VAL A 596 -21.06 9.83 -31.95
CA VAL A 596 -20.22 9.74 -30.75
C VAL A 596 -20.86 10.57 -29.65
N GLN A 597 -21.17 9.94 -28.54
CA GLN A 597 -21.63 10.59 -27.32
C GLN A 597 -20.52 10.49 -26.24
N ARG A 598 -20.20 11.62 -25.60
CA ARG A 598 -19.35 11.64 -24.41
C ARG A 598 -20.26 11.72 -23.19
N TYR A 599 -20.03 10.84 -22.21
CA TYR A 599 -20.70 10.90 -20.92
C TYR A 599 -19.87 11.75 -19.95
N LYS A 600 -20.49 12.76 -19.37
CA LYS A 600 -19.91 13.59 -18.31
C LYS A 600 -20.35 13.14 -16.92
N GLY A 601 -21.53 12.54 -16.82
CA GLY A 601 -22.07 12.03 -15.58
C GLY A 601 -22.91 10.78 -15.76
N LEU A 602 -23.00 9.98 -14.69
CA LEU A 602 -23.79 8.74 -14.63
C LEU A 602 -25.29 8.97 -14.88
N GLY A 603 -25.79 10.17 -14.57
CA GLY A 603 -27.17 10.57 -14.83
C GLY A 603 -27.53 10.73 -16.30
N GLU A 604 -26.55 10.78 -17.21
CA GLU A 604 -26.74 10.83 -18.65
C GLU A 604 -26.96 9.44 -19.27
N MET A 605 -26.65 8.36 -18.52
CA MET A 605 -26.86 6.99 -18.95
C MET A 605 -28.25 6.51 -18.60
N SER A 606 -28.85 5.72 -19.50
CA SER A 606 -30.06 4.98 -19.15
C SER A 606 -29.76 3.87 -18.14
N ALA A 607 -30.81 3.36 -17.47
CA ALA A 607 -30.65 2.27 -16.51
C ALA A 607 -30.05 1.00 -17.16
N GLU A 608 -30.39 0.72 -18.42
CA GLU A 608 -29.85 -0.42 -19.16
C GLU A 608 -28.38 -0.21 -19.54
N GLN A 609 -28.01 1.01 -19.93
CA GLN A 609 -26.61 1.37 -20.23
C GLN A 609 -25.74 1.26 -19.00
N LEU A 610 -26.18 1.84 -17.87
CA LEU A 610 -25.45 1.77 -16.61
C LEU A 610 -25.32 0.33 -16.11
N GLN A 611 -26.37 -0.45 -16.23
CA GLN A 611 -26.36 -1.88 -15.85
C GLN A 611 -25.35 -2.65 -16.70
N SER A 612 -25.45 -2.57 -18.02
CA SER A 612 -24.67 -3.41 -18.95
C SER A 612 -23.17 -3.03 -19.01
N THR A 613 -22.78 -1.80 -18.60
CA THR A 613 -21.41 -1.33 -18.71
C THR A 613 -20.68 -1.23 -17.38
N THR A 614 -21.42 -0.92 -16.28
CA THR A 614 -20.83 -0.52 -15.02
C THR A 614 -21.27 -1.39 -13.83
N MET A 615 -22.45 -2.02 -13.90
CA MET A 615 -22.99 -2.77 -12.77
C MET A 615 -22.99 -4.29 -13.00
N ASP A 616 -23.04 -4.77 -14.23
CA ASP A 616 -23.01 -6.19 -14.58
C ASP A 616 -21.67 -6.82 -14.19
N PRO A 617 -21.63 -7.81 -13.27
CA PRO A 617 -20.40 -8.44 -12.84
C PRO A 617 -19.53 -9.04 -13.96
N GLU A 618 -20.14 -9.45 -15.08
CA GLU A 618 -19.44 -10.08 -16.20
C GLU A 618 -18.80 -9.07 -17.17
N LYS A 619 -19.25 -7.81 -17.17
CA LYS A 619 -18.86 -6.82 -18.20
C LYS A 619 -18.19 -5.58 -17.64
N ARG A 620 -18.44 -5.27 -16.37
CA ARG A 620 -17.95 -4.05 -15.71
C ARG A 620 -16.45 -4.06 -15.48
N LEU A 621 -15.87 -2.87 -15.44
CA LEU A 621 -14.50 -2.66 -14.99
C LEU A 621 -14.51 -2.09 -13.57
N LEU A 622 -13.92 -2.83 -12.63
CA LEU A 622 -13.72 -2.38 -11.26
C LEU A 622 -12.22 -2.31 -10.97
N ARG A 623 -11.79 -1.23 -10.34
CA ARG A 623 -10.46 -1.10 -9.78
C ARG A 623 -10.53 -1.33 -8.27
N GLN A 624 -9.90 -2.38 -7.78
CA GLN A 624 -9.78 -2.63 -6.35
C GLN A 624 -8.85 -1.58 -5.72
N ILE A 625 -9.24 -1.06 -4.57
CA ILE A 625 -8.42 -0.10 -3.82
C ILE A 625 -7.52 -0.88 -2.87
N THR A 626 -6.23 -0.70 -3.02
CA THR A 626 -5.18 -1.32 -2.20
C THR A 626 -4.26 -0.25 -1.61
N ILE A 627 -3.61 -0.57 -0.51
CA ILE A 627 -2.56 0.25 0.08
C ILE A 627 -1.24 -0.49 -0.15
N GLU A 628 -0.43 0.01 -1.08
CA GLU A 628 0.86 -0.58 -1.42
C GLU A 628 1.95 -0.08 -0.48
N ASN A 629 1.95 1.23 -0.21
CA ASN A 629 2.82 1.89 0.73
C ASN A 629 1.98 2.76 1.68
N ALA A 630 1.92 2.35 2.97
CA ALA A 630 1.09 3.03 3.95
C ALA A 630 1.57 4.45 4.26
N ALA A 631 2.89 4.68 4.24
CA ALA A 631 3.48 6.00 4.49
C ALA A 631 3.15 6.98 3.37
N GLU A 632 3.26 6.54 2.11
CA GLU A 632 2.94 7.37 0.95
C GLU A 632 1.44 7.65 0.84
N ALA A 633 0.59 6.66 1.13
CA ALA A 633 -0.86 6.85 1.21
C ALA A 633 -1.22 7.90 2.28
N GLU A 634 -0.62 7.80 3.47
CA GLU A 634 -0.79 8.75 4.57
C GLU A 634 -0.41 10.17 4.15
N ARG A 635 0.80 10.32 3.58
CA ARG A 635 1.29 11.61 3.08
C ARG A 635 0.35 12.20 2.03
N THR A 636 -0.09 11.36 1.08
CA THR A 636 -0.97 11.79 -0.01
C THR A 636 -2.32 12.29 0.53
N PHE A 637 -2.96 11.56 1.44
CA PHE A 637 -4.22 12.00 2.05
C PHE A 637 -4.04 13.26 2.88
N SER A 638 -3.00 13.34 3.72
CA SER A 638 -2.72 14.55 4.52
C SER A 638 -2.43 15.76 3.64
N MET A 639 -1.65 15.61 2.57
CA MET A 639 -1.32 16.69 1.65
C MET A 639 -2.55 17.16 0.84
N LEU A 640 -3.29 16.22 0.24
CA LEU A 640 -4.43 16.57 -0.63
C LEU A 640 -5.65 17.05 0.16
N MET A 641 -5.92 16.44 1.31
CA MET A 641 -7.16 16.62 2.06
C MET A 641 -6.97 17.41 3.37
N GLY A 642 -5.74 17.62 3.83
CA GLY A 642 -5.38 18.35 5.04
C GLY A 642 -5.57 19.88 4.92
N ASP A 643 -5.26 20.61 5.99
CA ASP A 643 -5.42 22.07 6.06
C ASP A 643 -4.30 22.84 5.35
N ASP A 644 -3.11 22.25 5.24
CA ASP A 644 -1.94 22.89 4.65
C ASP A 644 -2.10 23.11 3.15
N VAL A 645 -2.00 24.37 2.73
CA VAL A 645 -2.17 24.79 1.33
C VAL A 645 -0.86 24.70 0.54
N PRO A 646 0.31 25.13 1.08
CA PRO A 646 1.56 25.16 0.31
C PRO A 646 1.96 23.79 -0.27
N PRO A 647 2.01 22.68 0.50
CA PRO A 647 2.41 21.38 -0.05
C PRO A 647 1.49 20.89 -1.17
N ARG A 648 0.19 21.23 -1.08
CA ARG A 648 -0.80 20.89 -2.11
C ARG A 648 -0.60 21.72 -3.37
N ARG A 649 -0.26 23.01 -3.23
CA ARG A 649 0.06 23.88 -4.36
C ARG A 649 1.28 23.37 -5.09
N ASP A 650 2.36 23.11 -4.38
CA ASP A 650 3.62 22.60 -4.94
C ASP A 650 3.39 21.27 -5.67
N PHE A 651 2.59 20.36 -5.09
CA PHE A 651 2.22 19.12 -5.77
C PHE A 651 1.46 19.35 -7.08
N ILE A 652 0.49 20.29 -7.09
CA ILE A 652 -0.27 20.61 -8.29
C ILE A 652 0.64 21.24 -9.36
N GLU A 653 1.52 22.14 -8.99
CA GLU A 653 2.48 22.80 -9.91
C GLU A 653 3.44 21.79 -10.53
N GLN A 654 4.01 20.88 -9.71
CA GLN A 654 4.92 19.83 -10.17
C GLN A 654 4.26 18.80 -11.10
N ASN A 655 2.97 18.52 -10.90
CA ASN A 655 2.24 17.49 -11.64
C ASN A 655 1.27 18.06 -12.68
N ALA A 656 1.25 19.38 -12.92
CA ALA A 656 0.33 20.03 -13.85
C ALA A 656 0.43 19.49 -15.28
N HIS A 657 1.61 19.07 -15.71
CA HIS A 657 1.84 18.50 -17.04
C HIS A 657 1.20 17.12 -17.28
N TYR A 658 0.82 16.40 -16.20
CA TYR A 658 0.05 15.14 -16.30
C TYR A 658 -1.46 15.37 -16.34
N ALA A 659 -1.92 16.58 -16.06
CA ALA A 659 -3.34 16.87 -15.97
C ALA A 659 -3.96 16.98 -17.37
N ASN A 660 -4.84 16.04 -17.74
CA ASN A 660 -5.74 16.18 -18.86
C ASN A 660 -6.91 17.09 -18.44
N ILE A 661 -6.71 18.40 -18.55
CA ILE A 661 -7.76 19.37 -18.25
C ILE A 661 -8.55 19.60 -19.53
N ASP A 662 -9.85 19.32 -19.49
CA ASP A 662 -10.80 19.83 -20.48
C ASP A 662 -10.97 21.33 -20.23
N ALA A 663 -10.24 22.17 -20.96
CA ALA A 663 -10.40 23.62 -20.94
C ALA A 663 -11.54 24.05 -21.89
#